data_a8273eb97913cfbe7c9adf65c758eaed
#
_entry.id   a8273eb97913cfbe7c9adf65c758eaed
#
_cell.length_a   1.000
_cell.length_b   1.000
_cell.length_c   1.000
_cell.angle_alpha   90.00
_cell.angle_beta   90.00
_cell.angle_gamma   90.00
#
_symmetry.space_group_name_H-M   'P 1'
#
loop_
_entity.id
_entity.type
_entity.pdbx_description
1 polymer ?
#
loop_
_entity_poly.entity_id
_entity_poly.type
_entity_poly.pdbx_seq_one_letter_code
_entity_poly.pdbx_strand_id
1 'polypeptide(L)'
;MPPAIKPLLIIGLGLISLMLFVISKKRIINKTLFTLSCIVFVFYCLSLIGSINIADGLKMLETKLSMFFIPLIFSVFLSGKKIREATSVEKFSKLFYYINTAYSVVLLVYLTQYENPKYPNLYIPGFYQSASREIPFIGEHHTYIGLILATSILLLFSLKKKTDFFKPSFSTLCLAPMGILIWLLQPRAIILGLFIALFMLFWTDIRKNMIVTIASIFTAGTIILALTPEKNNRFLEIKNLFNYSQFNSASQRLIILECTVAQIKQNPFVGLGIGTTNRAIGDCFNKKTNDFEWKAINTHNQYLDLWLTCGPYALIFFLFFLFSIRKHMLESGNKRFISILLLFVLTMFFENILERQTGIMVFYFIIFYLVGGDTKRSHQRVLLIGPLPNPVTGLSIANELALSTLNPTGKPLLSINTSPKRFSEKLGRFNLISLLHFTLNYLEIYKIISVSKVYYTPGQTFFGVLKYAPFVLFSKFLGKEIIVHIHGNYVAKQYEKLDGLQKRIFRKTLSYSNKGIVLSKTLHNNLSPFIAKENVFVLPNFYNKQLTEQPVEKSFSELKICYLSNLMYEKGVFLLLEALEELNAKGISFKATIAGHIEQSQQEILLNKMSQIEGLMYKGLVRGEEKSQMLQEANVFVLPTFYRMEGLPISIIEAMATGNVIITTDHGAIPDLITEGENGFLIKKKSADAIVEKLLFLVKNPSKAKEISNNNILKAKRSFTSEKFSEKLLNILDA
;
A
#
# COMPACT_ATOMS: atom_id res chain seq x y z
N MET A 1 12.39 25.89 25.86
CA MET A 1 11.97 27.06 25.06
C MET A 1 10.76 27.70 25.70
N PRO A 2 10.72 29.01 25.86
CA PRO A 2 9.53 29.70 26.35
C PRO A 2 8.27 29.33 25.55
N PRO A 3 7.12 29.21 26.20
CA PRO A 3 5.90 28.77 25.52
C PRO A 3 5.52 29.59 24.28
N ALA A 4 5.78 30.89 24.29
CA ALA A 4 5.47 31.80 23.18
C ALA A 4 6.42 31.66 21.97
N ILE A 5 7.63 31.14 22.12
CA ILE A 5 8.60 31.01 21.03
C ILE A 5 8.34 29.73 20.22
N LYS A 6 7.81 28.69 20.86
CA LYS A 6 7.53 27.40 20.18
C LYS A 6 6.61 27.54 18.97
N PRO A 7 5.43 28.22 19.06
CA PRO A 7 4.55 28.41 17.91
C PRO A 7 5.20 29.23 16.79
N LEU A 8 5.85 30.35 17.13
CA LEU A 8 6.46 31.25 16.17
C LEU A 8 7.54 30.54 15.34
N LEU A 9 8.36 29.69 15.99
CA LEU A 9 9.41 28.94 15.31
C LEU A 9 8.82 27.88 14.35
N ILE A 10 7.76 27.17 14.75
CA ILE A 10 7.10 26.18 13.89
C ILE A 10 6.42 26.87 12.70
N ILE A 11 5.72 27.96 12.93
CA ILE A 11 5.04 28.72 11.87
C ILE A 11 6.10 29.29 10.91
N GLY A 12 7.16 29.89 11.41
CA GLY A 12 8.25 30.42 10.58
C GLY A 12 8.93 29.37 9.73
N LEU A 13 9.33 28.23 10.33
CA LEU A 13 9.89 27.08 9.59
C LEU A 13 8.88 26.47 8.64
N GLY A 14 7.60 26.43 9.01
CA GLY A 14 6.52 25.94 8.19
C GLY A 14 6.30 26.80 6.94
N LEU A 15 6.31 28.12 7.08
CA LEU A 15 6.19 29.06 5.96
C LEU A 15 7.39 28.98 5.02
N ILE A 16 8.63 28.89 5.56
CA ILE A 16 9.83 28.66 4.77
C ILE A 16 9.72 27.32 4.01
N SER A 17 9.23 26.27 4.67
CA SER A 17 9.05 24.96 4.04
C SER A 17 7.99 25.01 2.94
N LEU A 18 6.91 25.74 3.13
CA LEU A 18 5.87 25.93 2.11
C LEU A 18 6.42 26.69 0.90
N MET A 19 7.17 27.76 1.14
CA MET A 19 7.85 28.51 0.08
C MET A 19 8.82 27.64 -0.70
N LEU A 20 9.67 26.86 -0.01
CA LEU A 20 10.61 25.93 -0.63
C LEU A 20 9.90 24.81 -1.41
N PHE A 21 8.76 24.34 -0.92
CA PHE A 21 7.95 23.33 -1.61
C PHE A 21 7.40 23.86 -2.95
N VAL A 22 6.88 25.09 -2.94
CA VAL A 22 6.33 25.72 -4.15
C VAL A 22 7.43 26.04 -5.16
N ILE A 23 8.55 26.65 -4.72
CA ILE A 23 9.63 27.11 -5.62
C ILE A 23 10.42 25.92 -6.18
N SER A 24 10.78 24.95 -5.34
CA SER A 24 11.72 23.87 -5.73
C SER A 24 11.05 22.64 -6.31
N LYS A 25 9.71 22.61 -6.43
CA LYS A 25 8.91 21.43 -6.84
C LYS A 25 9.34 20.14 -6.12
N LYS A 26 9.85 20.24 -4.89
CA LYS A 26 10.32 19.10 -4.12
C LYS A 26 9.16 18.18 -3.79
N ARG A 27 9.38 16.87 -3.87
CA ARG A 27 8.37 15.86 -3.56
C ARG A 27 8.25 15.66 -2.05
N ILE A 28 7.03 15.52 -1.56
CA ILE A 28 6.74 15.09 -0.18
C ILE A 28 7.25 13.65 0.01
N ILE A 29 8.07 13.40 1.03
CA ILE A 29 8.72 12.10 1.25
C ILE A 29 7.70 10.99 1.48
N ASN A 30 6.73 11.20 2.35
CA ASN A 30 5.69 10.22 2.63
C ASN A 30 4.32 10.87 2.47
N LYS A 31 3.82 10.89 1.23
CA LYS A 31 2.54 11.52 0.89
C LYS A 31 1.38 10.95 1.70
N THR A 32 1.36 9.64 1.93
CA THR A 32 0.27 8.98 2.65
C THR A 32 0.17 9.48 4.09
N LEU A 33 1.29 9.48 4.82
CA LEU A 33 1.30 9.95 6.21
C LEU A 33 1.03 11.45 6.31
N PHE A 34 1.60 12.24 5.39
CA PHE A 34 1.32 13.67 5.30
C PHE A 34 -0.17 13.93 5.06
N THR A 35 -0.77 13.26 4.07
CA THR A 35 -2.19 13.42 3.73
C THR A 35 -3.10 13.03 4.89
N LEU A 36 -2.83 11.90 5.57
CA LEU A 36 -3.62 11.47 6.72
C LEU A 36 -3.51 12.45 7.90
N SER A 37 -2.32 13.00 8.16
CA SER A 37 -2.12 14.05 9.15
C SER A 37 -2.93 15.32 8.81
N CYS A 38 -2.90 15.75 7.54
CA CYS A 38 -3.69 16.88 7.06
C CYS A 38 -5.19 16.63 7.21
N ILE A 39 -5.67 15.40 6.91
CA ILE A 39 -7.09 15.05 7.06
C ILE A 39 -7.53 15.18 8.51
N VAL A 40 -6.74 14.68 9.48
CA VAL A 40 -7.05 14.83 10.91
C VAL A 40 -7.11 16.31 11.30
N PHE A 41 -6.17 17.13 10.82
CA PHE A 41 -6.20 18.58 11.04
C PHE A 41 -7.43 19.24 10.43
N VAL A 42 -7.82 18.85 9.22
CA VAL A 42 -9.03 19.36 8.54
C VAL A 42 -10.30 19.06 9.35
N PHE A 43 -10.39 17.87 10.00
CA PHE A 43 -11.50 17.57 10.89
C PHE A 43 -11.57 18.52 12.09
N TYR A 44 -10.43 18.92 12.66
CA TYR A 44 -10.40 19.96 13.69
C TYR A 44 -10.88 21.32 13.13
N CYS A 45 -10.48 21.70 11.92
CA CYS A 45 -10.96 22.92 11.28
C CYS A 45 -12.48 22.88 11.05
N LEU A 46 -13.00 21.76 10.53
CA LEU A 46 -14.44 21.59 10.29
C LEU A 46 -15.24 21.58 11.61
N SER A 47 -14.66 21.06 12.71
CA SER A 47 -15.31 21.04 14.00
C SER A 47 -15.53 22.44 14.59
N LEU A 48 -14.84 23.47 14.06
CA LEU A 48 -15.07 24.86 14.47
C LEU A 48 -16.49 25.35 14.10
N ILE A 49 -17.05 24.81 13.00
CA ILE A 49 -18.41 25.17 12.54
C ILE A 49 -19.48 24.80 13.59
N GLY A 50 -19.30 23.68 14.31
CA GLY A 50 -20.18 23.23 15.39
C GLY A 50 -19.88 23.84 16.76
N SER A 51 -18.88 24.74 16.87
CA SER A 51 -18.44 25.28 18.15
C SER A 51 -19.34 26.42 18.63
N ILE A 52 -19.77 26.35 19.89
CA ILE A 52 -20.54 27.43 20.55
C ILE A 52 -19.63 28.66 20.77
N ASN A 53 -18.38 28.44 21.15
CA ASN A 53 -17.38 29.49 21.34
C ASN A 53 -16.31 29.43 20.26
N ILE A 54 -16.46 30.22 19.22
CA ILE A 54 -15.53 30.26 18.07
C ILE A 54 -14.16 30.83 18.50
N ALA A 55 -14.11 31.80 19.42
CA ALA A 55 -12.85 32.40 19.85
C ALA A 55 -11.96 31.41 20.60
N ASP A 56 -12.51 30.62 21.51
CA ASP A 56 -11.78 29.53 22.18
C ASP A 56 -11.38 28.44 21.18
N GLY A 57 -12.29 28.12 20.24
CA GLY A 57 -12.02 27.17 19.17
C GLY A 57 -10.83 27.59 18.29
N LEU A 58 -10.75 28.84 17.89
CA LEU A 58 -9.62 29.40 17.11
C LEU A 58 -8.31 29.32 17.88
N LYS A 59 -8.29 29.66 19.17
CA LYS A 59 -7.11 29.55 20.03
C LYS A 59 -6.63 28.10 20.16
N MET A 60 -7.56 27.15 20.30
CA MET A 60 -7.21 25.72 20.32
C MET A 60 -6.71 25.25 18.95
N LEU A 61 -7.30 25.73 17.84
CA LEU A 61 -6.90 25.40 16.50
C LEU A 61 -5.50 25.93 16.15
N GLU A 62 -5.10 27.09 16.66
CA GLU A 62 -3.73 27.61 16.56
C GLU A 62 -2.70 26.58 17.07
N THR A 63 -2.99 25.99 18.23
CA THR A 63 -2.16 24.90 18.78
C THR A 63 -2.07 23.70 17.83
N LYS A 64 -3.18 23.35 17.15
CA LYS A 64 -3.26 22.22 16.22
C LYS A 64 -2.55 22.46 14.87
N LEU A 65 -2.21 23.73 14.52
CA LEU A 65 -1.43 24.04 13.32
C LEU A 65 -0.11 23.26 13.24
N SER A 66 0.47 22.92 14.38
CA SER A 66 1.67 22.08 14.45
C SER A 66 1.47 20.69 13.81
N MET A 67 0.23 20.15 13.75
CA MET A 67 -0.10 18.88 13.08
C MET A 67 0.06 18.96 11.55
N PHE A 68 -0.04 20.15 11.00
CA PHE A 68 0.16 20.42 9.58
C PHE A 68 1.61 20.81 9.27
N PHE A 69 2.17 21.78 10.02
CA PHE A 69 3.49 22.33 9.73
C PHE A 69 4.64 21.36 10.00
N ILE A 70 4.60 20.57 11.07
CA ILE A 70 5.70 19.64 11.38
C ILE A 70 5.84 18.57 10.28
N PRO A 71 4.76 17.86 9.83
CA PRO A 71 4.85 16.97 8.69
C PRO A 71 5.37 17.63 7.41
N LEU A 72 4.96 18.88 7.14
CA LEU A 72 5.42 19.64 5.97
C LEU A 72 6.93 19.94 6.07
N ILE A 73 7.39 20.44 7.20
CA ILE A 73 8.82 20.74 7.47
C ILE A 73 9.67 19.49 7.20
N PHE A 74 9.29 18.36 7.80
CA PHE A 74 10.04 17.12 7.63
C PHE A 74 9.97 16.60 6.19
N SER A 75 8.83 16.72 5.53
CA SER A 75 8.67 16.28 4.14
C SER A 75 9.56 17.07 3.17
N VAL A 76 9.75 18.37 3.42
CA VAL A 76 10.55 19.24 2.56
C VAL A 76 12.04 19.14 2.89
N PHE A 77 12.43 19.27 4.17
CA PHE A 77 13.84 19.26 4.55
C PHE A 77 14.51 17.90 4.36
N LEU A 78 13.84 16.79 4.69
CA LEU A 78 14.41 15.47 4.51
C LEU A 78 14.35 14.97 3.05
N SER A 79 13.79 15.73 2.11
CA SER A 79 13.78 15.36 0.69
C SER A 79 15.17 15.39 0.04
N GLY A 80 16.14 16.11 0.62
CA GLY A 80 17.50 16.20 0.11
C GLY A 80 18.40 15.02 0.50
N LYS A 81 19.07 14.37 -0.46
CA LYS A 81 19.98 13.22 -0.21
C LYS A 81 21.10 13.57 0.78
N LYS A 82 21.75 14.73 0.63
CA LYS A 82 22.83 15.21 1.51
C LYS A 82 22.36 15.45 2.95
N ILE A 83 21.16 16.00 3.14
CA ILE A 83 20.61 16.26 4.48
C ILE A 83 20.27 14.94 5.16
N ARG A 84 19.75 13.96 4.42
CA ARG A 84 19.43 12.61 4.92
C ARG A 84 20.67 11.85 5.41
N GLU A 85 21.79 11.97 4.69
CA GLU A 85 23.06 11.36 5.09
C GLU A 85 23.69 12.05 6.31
N ALA A 86 23.51 13.35 6.44
CA ALA A 86 24.01 14.13 7.58
C ALA A 86 23.18 13.91 8.85
N THR A 87 21.88 13.63 8.72
CA THR A 87 20.93 13.43 9.82
C THR A 87 20.53 11.96 9.94
N SER A 88 21.49 11.05 10.21
CA SER A 88 21.14 9.66 10.46
C SER A 88 20.30 9.54 11.73
N VAL A 89 19.28 8.63 11.71
CA VAL A 89 18.43 8.33 12.88
C VAL A 89 19.28 8.02 14.12
N GLU A 90 20.41 7.37 13.93
CA GLU A 90 21.34 7.04 15.01
C GLU A 90 21.96 8.30 15.65
N LYS A 91 22.50 9.22 14.85
CA LYS A 91 23.10 10.46 15.34
C LYS A 91 22.09 11.33 16.07
N PHE A 92 20.91 11.48 15.49
CA PHE A 92 19.82 12.23 16.11
C PHE A 92 19.38 11.59 17.42
N SER A 93 19.14 10.29 17.46
CA SER A 93 18.69 9.61 18.66
C SER A 93 19.71 9.72 19.80
N LYS A 94 21.02 9.64 19.50
CA LYS A 94 22.08 9.86 20.46
C LYS A 94 22.10 11.31 20.97
N LEU A 95 22.01 12.29 20.05
CA LEU A 95 21.96 13.71 20.40
C LEU A 95 20.74 14.02 21.26
N PHE A 96 19.55 13.55 20.85
CA PHE A 96 18.30 13.73 21.59
C PHE A 96 18.40 13.12 22.99
N TYR A 97 19.01 11.94 23.10
CA TYR A 97 19.24 11.27 24.37
C TYR A 97 20.16 12.11 25.32
N TYR A 98 21.32 12.56 24.85
CA TYR A 98 22.27 13.32 25.70
C TYR A 98 21.74 14.70 26.07
N ILE A 99 21.01 15.37 25.17
CA ILE A 99 20.36 16.65 25.49
C ILE A 99 19.34 16.46 26.63
N ASN A 100 18.52 15.39 26.56
CA ASN A 100 17.51 15.10 27.58
C ASN A 100 18.15 14.61 28.92
N THR A 101 19.33 13.98 28.86
CA THR A 101 20.12 13.70 30.06
C THR A 101 20.55 15.00 30.73
N ALA A 102 21.17 15.93 29.97
CA ALA A 102 21.57 17.23 30.50
C ALA A 102 20.39 18.04 31.06
N TYR A 103 19.27 18.04 30.32
CA TYR A 103 18.01 18.63 30.77
C TYR A 103 17.53 18.02 32.12
N SER A 104 17.62 16.69 32.25
CA SER A 104 17.23 16.01 33.50
C SER A 104 18.12 16.42 34.68
N VAL A 105 19.41 16.53 34.46
CA VAL A 105 20.36 16.99 35.50
C VAL A 105 20.05 18.42 35.93
N VAL A 106 19.84 19.32 34.98
CA VAL A 106 19.50 20.73 35.27
C VAL A 106 18.19 20.83 36.04
N LEU A 107 17.17 20.06 35.63
CA LEU A 107 15.89 20.03 36.30
C LEU A 107 16.00 19.48 37.73
N LEU A 108 16.76 18.40 37.93
CA LEU A 108 16.99 17.82 39.26
C LEU A 108 17.68 18.82 40.19
N VAL A 109 18.76 19.48 39.73
CA VAL A 109 19.44 20.51 40.51
C VAL A 109 18.50 21.65 40.90
N TYR A 110 17.64 22.08 39.95
CA TYR A 110 16.67 23.14 40.24
C TYR A 110 15.60 22.67 41.24
N LEU A 111 15.07 21.48 41.07
CA LEU A 111 14.05 20.94 41.98
C LEU A 111 14.54 20.64 43.36
N THR A 112 15.85 20.36 43.55
CA THR A 112 16.43 20.19 44.89
C THR A 112 16.56 21.52 45.66
N GLN A 113 16.56 22.66 44.97
CA GLN A 113 16.55 23.99 45.59
C GLN A 113 15.14 24.45 45.97
N TYR A 114 14.08 23.76 45.47
CA TYR A 114 12.70 24.05 45.79
C TYR A 114 12.30 23.37 47.09
N GLU A 115 12.42 24.07 48.18
CA GLU A 115 11.88 23.61 49.47
C GLU A 115 10.38 23.87 49.54
N ASN A 116 9.62 22.86 50.00
CA ASN A 116 8.20 23.06 50.30
C ASN A 116 8.07 23.89 51.59
N PRO A 117 7.55 25.13 51.53
CA PRO A 117 7.52 26.01 52.69
C PRO A 117 6.66 25.46 53.84
N LYS A 118 5.78 24.53 53.59
CA LYS A 118 4.87 23.93 54.55
C LYS A 118 5.38 22.61 55.16
N TYR A 119 6.22 21.89 54.41
CA TYR A 119 6.79 20.60 54.81
C TYR A 119 8.21 20.45 54.26
N PRO A 120 9.21 21.22 54.84
CA PRO A 120 10.61 21.04 54.46
C PRO A 120 11.00 19.59 54.77
N ASN A 121 11.66 18.92 53.90
CA ASN A 121 12.10 17.52 53.96
C ASN A 121 11.04 16.46 53.67
N LEU A 122 9.81 16.80 53.23
CA LEU A 122 8.82 15.82 52.83
C LEU A 122 8.70 15.76 51.29
N TYR A 123 8.91 14.56 50.73
CA TYR A 123 8.67 14.34 49.33
C TYR A 123 7.17 14.36 49.02
N ILE A 124 6.71 15.37 48.29
CA ILE A 124 5.33 15.51 47.86
C ILE A 124 5.28 15.59 46.31
N PRO A 125 4.87 14.52 45.59
CA PRO A 125 4.87 14.51 44.11
C PRO A 125 4.10 15.69 43.51
N GLY A 126 2.98 16.07 44.06
CA GLY A 126 2.17 17.20 43.58
C GLY A 126 2.91 18.53 43.62
N PHE A 127 3.77 18.75 44.63
CA PHE A 127 4.61 19.94 44.74
C PHE A 127 5.63 19.97 43.60
N TYR A 128 6.39 18.88 43.40
CA TYR A 128 7.40 18.83 42.32
C TYR A 128 6.77 18.90 40.92
N GLN A 129 5.54 18.40 40.75
CA GLN A 129 4.79 18.56 39.50
C GLN A 129 4.40 20.02 39.23
N SER A 130 4.06 20.80 40.25
CA SER A 130 3.80 22.23 40.13
C SER A 130 5.07 23.00 39.90
N ALA A 131 6.13 22.76 40.71
CA ALA A 131 7.42 23.39 40.60
C ALA A 131 8.01 23.19 39.17
N SER A 132 7.88 22.02 38.58
CA SER A 132 8.37 21.74 37.21
C SER A 132 7.78 22.64 36.14
N ARG A 133 6.60 23.24 36.35
CA ARG A 133 5.95 24.16 35.41
C ARG A 133 6.46 25.59 35.55
N GLU A 134 6.89 25.95 36.74
CA GLU A 134 7.28 27.33 37.10
C GLU A 134 8.74 27.67 36.77
N ILE A 135 9.54 26.66 36.39
CA ILE A 135 10.95 26.87 36.05
C ILE A 135 11.10 27.80 34.83
N PRO A 136 11.79 28.95 34.94
CA PRO A 136 11.95 29.86 33.83
C PRO A 136 12.56 29.19 32.59
N PHE A 137 12.04 29.51 31.40
CA PHE A 137 12.53 29.09 30.08
C PHE A 137 12.45 27.60 29.77
N ILE A 138 12.57 26.69 30.74
CA ILE A 138 12.64 25.25 30.52
C ILE A 138 11.49 24.48 31.19
N GLY A 139 10.68 25.16 32.00
CA GLY A 139 9.54 24.53 32.68
C GLY A 139 8.49 24.00 31.73
N GLU A 140 7.97 22.83 32.06
CA GLU A 140 6.92 22.18 31.28
C GLU A 140 6.04 21.29 32.19
N HIS A 141 4.87 20.93 31.73
CA HIS A 141 3.99 20.03 32.47
C HIS A 141 4.66 18.67 32.67
N HIS A 142 4.61 18.12 33.86
CA HIS A 142 5.27 16.87 34.28
C HIS A 142 4.99 15.69 33.32
N THR A 143 3.77 15.58 32.77
CA THR A 143 3.39 14.56 31.79
C THR A 143 4.26 14.65 30.52
N TYR A 144 4.49 15.86 29.99
CA TYR A 144 5.29 16.01 28.77
C TYR A 144 6.77 15.84 29.01
N ILE A 145 7.26 16.25 30.19
CA ILE A 145 8.64 15.95 30.62
C ILE A 145 8.84 14.43 30.64
N GLY A 146 7.96 13.70 31.32
CA GLY A 146 7.99 12.23 31.34
C GLY A 146 7.93 11.59 29.97
N LEU A 147 7.10 12.11 29.06
CA LEU A 147 6.96 11.61 27.69
C LEU A 147 8.23 11.79 26.87
N ILE A 148 8.88 12.95 26.99
CA ILE A 148 10.16 13.26 26.31
C ILE A 148 11.25 12.31 26.82
N LEU A 149 11.35 12.13 28.14
CA LEU A 149 12.35 11.26 28.76
C LEU A 149 12.15 9.79 28.39
N ALA A 150 10.90 9.30 28.48
CA ALA A 150 10.55 7.93 28.08
C ALA A 150 10.86 7.68 26.61
N THR A 151 10.56 8.65 25.73
CA THR A 151 10.92 8.57 24.31
C THR A 151 12.43 8.52 24.11
N SER A 152 13.21 9.33 24.85
CA SER A 152 14.68 9.32 24.82
C SER A 152 15.26 7.97 25.21
N ILE A 153 14.74 7.36 26.27
CA ILE A 153 15.13 6.02 26.73
C ILE A 153 14.85 4.98 25.64
N LEU A 154 13.65 4.98 25.08
CA LEU A 154 13.29 4.03 24.02
C LEU A 154 14.11 4.23 22.74
N LEU A 155 14.43 5.46 22.36
CA LEU A 155 15.31 5.75 21.22
C LEU A 155 16.70 5.14 21.42
N LEU A 156 17.30 5.31 22.60
CA LEU A 156 18.60 4.72 22.91
C LEU A 156 18.56 3.19 22.81
N PHE A 157 17.59 2.55 23.48
CA PHE A 157 17.46 1.09 23.47
C PHE A 157 17.13 0.54 22.09
N SER A 158 16.38 1.27 21.28
CA SER A 158 16.10 0.84 19.89
C SER A 158 17.33 0.80 18.99
N LEU A 159 18.39 1.54 19.32
CA LEU A 159 19.66 1.59 18.58
C LEU A 159 20.70 0.57 19.05
N LYS A 160 20.68 0.18 20.33
CA LYS A 160 21.68 -0.74 20.88
C LYS A 160 21.58 -2.13 20.25
N LYS A 161 22.73 -2.76 19.96
CA LYS A 161 22.79 -4.18 19.58
C LYS A 161 22.47 -5.04 20.79
N LYS A 162 21.94 -6.25 20.57
CA LYS A 162 21.54 -7.20 21.64
C LYS A 162 22.61 -7.47 22.69
N THR A 163 23.87 -7.55 22.27
CA THR A 163 25.02 -7.86 23.12
C THR A 163 25.45 -6.72 24.03
N ASP A 164 24.97 -5.49 23.79
CA ASP A 164 25.47 -4.28 24.44
C ASP A 164 24.46 -3.66 25.43
N PHE A 165 23.31 -4.31 25.66
CA PHE A 165 22.26 -3.76 26.52
C PHE A 165 22.69 -3.58 27.97
N PHE A 166 23.41 -4.54 28.53
CA PHE A 166 23.83 -4.56 29.93
C PHE A 166 25.31 -4.21 30.16
N LYS A 167 26.03 -3.89 29.09
CA LYS A 167 27.40 -3.44 29.27
C LYS A 167 27.43 -2.06 29.94
N PRO A 168 28.16 -1.89 31.05
CA PRO A 168 28.35 -0.59 31.68
C PRO A 168 29.01 0.34 30.66
N SER A 169 28.35 1.43 30.35
CA SER A 169 28.80 2.45 29.43
C SER A 169 28.34 3.81 29.89
N PHE A 170 29.00 4.86 29.46
CA PHE A 170 28.59 6.24 29.77
C PHE A 170 27.10 6.46 29.43
N SER A 171 26.61 5.91 28.30
CA SER A 171 25.23 6.02 27.94
C SER A 171 24.28 5.30 28.91
N THR A 172 24.72 4.28 29.62
CA THR A 172 23.93 3.58 30.64
C THR A 172 23.85 4.38 31.94
N LEU A 173 24.98 5.02 32.32
CA LEU A 173 25.03 5.92 33.48
C LEU A 173 24.07 7.13 33.30
N CYS A 174 23.97 7.64 32.09
CA CYS A 174 23.06 8.74 31.74
C CYS A 174 21.59 8.44 31.91
N LEU A 175 21.17 7.17 32.11
CA LEU A 175 19.79 6.79 32.44
C LEU A 175 19.39 7.20 33.85
N ALA A 176 20.32 7.27 34.80
CA ALA A 176 20.04 7.54 36.21
C ALA A 176 19.30 8.89 36.43
N PRO A 177 19.77 10.02 35.93
CA PRO A 177 19.06 11.29 36.14
C PRO A 177 17.67 11.31 35.49
N MET A 178 17.48 10.66 34.32
CA MET A 178 16.17 10.55 33.71
C MET A 178 15.21 9.68 34.54
N GLY A 179 15.71 8.53 35.04
CA GLY A 179 14.94 7.63 35.90
C GLY A 179 14.51 8.29 37.21
N ILE A 180 15.45 8.99 37.87
CA ILE A 180 15.18 9.74 39.10
C ILE A 180 14.12 10.81 38.85
N LEU A 181 14.23 11.57 37.75
CA LEU A 181 13.28 12.63 37.43
C LEU A 181 11.88 12.06 37.10
N ILE A 182 11.78 10.94 36.35
CA ILE A 182 10.51 10.25 36.10
C ILE A 182 9.89 9.76 37.43
N TRP A 183 10.71 9.26 38.35
CA TRP A 183 10.24 8.83 39.66
C TRP A 183 9.74 10.00 40.51
N LEU A 184 10.44 11.14 40.53
CA LEU A 184 10.04 12.36 41.24
C LEU A 184 8.72 12.93 40.72
N LEU A 185 8.54 12.98 39.41
CA LEU A 185 7.37 13.57 38.75
C LEU A 185 6.14 12.64 38.68
N GLN A 186 6.33 11.34 38.83
CA GLN A 186 5.28 10.30 38.80
C GLN A 186 4.25 10.43 37.66
N PRO A 187 4.64 10.51 36.38
CA PRO A 187 3.69 10.51 35.27
C PRO A 187 3.19 9.09 34.99
N ARG A 188 2.17 8.63 35.74
CA ARG A 188 1.69 7.22 35.81
C ARG A 188 1.45 6.56 34.46
N ALA A 189 0.71 7.23 33.57
CA ALA A 189 0.39 6.71 32.25
C ALA A 189 1.66 6.48 31.40
N ILE A 190 2.65 7.34 31.54
CA ILE A 190 3.91 7.25 30.80
C ILE A 190 4.81 6.16 31.37
N ILE A 191 4.86 6.03 32.69
CA ILE A 191 5.59 4.94 33.35
C ILE A 191 5.04 3.59 32.90
N LEU A 192 3.71 3.40 32.92
CA LEU A 192 3.07 2.20 32.41
C LEU A 192 3.37 1.97 30.93
N GLY A 193 3.20 3.01 30.11
CA GLY A 193 3.48 2.94 28.68
C GLY A 193 4.94 2.62 28.35
N LEU A 194 5.90 3.21 29.08
CA LEU A 194 7.32 2.94 28.97
C LEU A 194 7.65 1.48 29.31
N PHE A 195 7.07 1.00 30.38
CA PHE A 195 7.24 -0.38 30.82
C PHE A 195 6.78 -1.38 29.77
N ILE A 196 5.55 -1.22 29.25
CA ILE A 196 4.99 -2.09 28.20
C ILE A 196 5.80 -1.97 26.91
N ALA A 197 6.25 -0.76 26.56
CA ALA A 197 7.05 -0.53 25.36
C ALA A 197 8.46 -1.17 25.44
N LEU A 198 9.10 -1.12 26.62
CA LEU A 198 10.36 -1.82 26.88
C LEU A 198 10.17 -3.33 26.86
N PHE A 199 9.11 -3.84 27.50
CA PHE A 199 8.78 -5.25 27.46
C PHE A 199 8.61 -5.74 26.01
N MET A 200 7.85 -5.02 25.16
CA MET A 200 7.71 -5.34 23.75
C MET A 200 9.05 -5.28 22.99
N LEU A 201 9.90 -4.29 23.27
CA LEU A 201 11.21 -4.13 22.65
C LEU A 201 12.11 -5.32 22.92
N PHE A 202 12.06 -5.85 24.15
CA PHE A 202 12.88 -6.99 24.62
C PHE A 202 12.22 -8.36 24.37
N TRP A 203 10.91 -8.44 24.12
CA TRP A 203 10.16 -9.69 23.97
C TRP A 203 10.76 -10.65 22.94
N THR A 204 11.23 -10.13 21.82
CA THR A 204 11.86 -10.96 20.78
C THR A 204 13.21 -11.54 21.20
N ASP A 205 13.82 -10.95 22.22
CA ASP A 205 15.14 -11.30 22.74
C ASP A 205 15.08 -12.20 24.00
N ILE A 206 13.91 -12.24 24.64
CA ILE A 206 13.65 -12.84 25.97
C ILE A 206 13.48 -14.38 25.91
N ARG A 207 13.26 -15.00 24.75
CA ARG A 207 12.97 -16.45 24.66
C ARG A 207 13.94 -17.37 25.42
N LYS A 208 15.18 -16.92 25.76
CA LYS A 208 16.15 -17.66 26.54
C LYS A 208 16.21 -17.32 28.04
N ASN A 209 15.74 -16.12 28.46
CA ASN A 209 15.84 -15.65 29.85
C ASN A 209 14.53 -14.97 30.32
N MET A 210 13.38 -15.45 29.86
CA MET A 210 12.06 -14.84 30.10
C MET A 210 11.74 -14.63 31.58
N ILE A 211 12.07 -15.61 32.42
CA ILE A 211 11.78 -15.57 33.86
C ILE A 211 12.61 -14.48 34.56
N VAL A 212 13.89 -14.36 34.23
CA VAL A 212 14.77 -13.37 34.88
C VAL A 212 14.37 -11.94 34.52
N THR A 213 13.98 -11.70 33.27
CA THR A 213 13.57 -10.36 32.83
C THR A 213 12.20 -9.96 33.38
N ILE A 214 11.23 -10.86 33.40
CA ILE A 214 9.93 -10.64 34.05
C ILE A 214 10.12 -10.42 35.55
N ALA A 215 10.94 -11.24 36.22
CA ALA A 215 11.25 -11.09 37.63
C ALA A 215 11.96 -9.75 37.92
N SER A 216 12.95 -9.34 37.13
CA SER A 216 13.64 -8.06 37.29
C SER A 216 12.72 -6.87 37.12
N ILE A 217 11.81 -6.94 36.18
CA ILE A 217 10.80 -5.91 35.90
C ILE A 217 9.79 -5.85 37.03
N PHE A 218 9.31 -7.00 37.52
CA PHE A 218 8.37 -7.10 38.64
C PHE A 218 9.03 -6.61 39.96
N THR A 219 10.30 -7.02 40.16
CA THR A 219 11.08 -6.59 41.33
C THR A 219 11.36 -5.09 41.30
N ALA A 220 11.73 -4.51 40.16
CA ALA A 220 11.90 -3.06 40.03
C ALA A 220 10.58 -2.31 40.28
N GLY A 221 9.46 -2.80 39.78
CA GLY A 221 8.12 -2.24 40.03
C GLY A 221 7.72 -2.32 41.52
N THR A 222 7.98 -3.46 42.19
CA THR A 222 7.71 -3.65 43.62
C THR A 222 8.65 -2.81 44.50
N ILE A 223 9.91 -2.67 44.13
CA ILE A 223 10.86 -1.80 44.86
C ILE A 223 10.41 -0.32 44.72
N ILE A 224 10.01 0.12 43.53
CA ILE A 224 9.50 1.49 43.34
C ILE A 224 8.23 1.72 44.17
N LEU A 225 7.32 0.73 44.24
CA LEU A 225 6.12 0.80 45.07
C LEU A 225 6.45 0.79 46.56
N ALA A 226 7.42 0.00 47.01
CA ALA A 226 7.82 -0.12 48.41
C ALA A 226 8.63 1.11 48.90
N LEU A 227 9.38 1.76 48.05
CA LEU A 227 10.15 2.97 48.38
C LEU A 227 9.30 4.24 48.40
N THR A 228 8.02 4.19 47.95
CA THR A 228 7.11 5.35 48.00
C THR A 228 6.32 5.31 49.29
N PRO A 229 6.43 6.33 50.17
CA PRO A 229 5.63 6.41 51.42
C PRO A 229 4.14 6.30 51.15
N GLU A 230 3.38 5.55 51.99
CA GLU A 230 1.94 5.29 51.76
C GLU A 230 1.12 6.56 51.55
N LYS A 231 1.38 7.63 52.34
CA LYS A 231 0.69 8.93 52.19
C LYS A 231 0.92 9.65 50.86
N ASN A 232 1.97 9.28 50.11
CA ASN A 232 2.37 9.96 48.89
C ASN A 232 2.30 9.02 47.67
N ASN A 233 1.83 7.79 47.86
CA ASN A 233 1.81 6.80 46.81
C ASN A 233 0.53 6.93 45.97
N ARG A 234 0.64 7.69 44.89
CA ARG A 234 -0.47 7.90 43.95
C ARG A 234 -0.97 6.62 43.27
N PHE A 235 -0.22 5.52 43.30
CA PHE A 235 -0.69 4.22 42.80
C PHE A 235 -1.70 3.57 43.74
N LEU A 236 -1.66 3.90 45.03
CA LEU A 236 -2.64 3.40 46.02
C LEU A 236 -4.00 4.12 45.91
N GLU A 237 -4.07 5.28 45.22
CA GLU A 237 -5.36 5.95 44.93
C GLU A 237 -6.30 5.06 44.11
N ILE A 238 -5.78 4.03 43.42
CA ILE A 238 -6.57 3.05 42.66
C ILE A 238 -7.51 2.25 43.59
N LYS A 239 -7.15 2.02 44.87
CA LYS A 239 -8.02 1.36 45.84
C LYS A 239 -9.33 2.12 46.08
N ASN A 240 -9.33 3.42 45.90
CA ASN A 240 -10.46 4.31 46.12
C ASN A 240 -11.11 4.77 44.79
N LEU A 241 -10.90 4.05 43.71
CA LEU A 241 -11.37 4.43 42.35
C LEU A 241 -12.91 4.63 42.33
N PHE A 242 -13.66 3.81 43.04
CA PHE A 242 -15.13 3.83 43.07
C PHE A 242 -15.69 4.58 44.31
N ASN A 243 -14.82 5.19 45.12
CA ASN A 243 -15.25 5.92 46.27
C ASN A 243 -15.35 7.42 45.96
N TYR A 244 -16.53 7.88 45.55
CA TYR A 244 -16.79 9.27 45.15
C TYR A 244 -16.69 10.28 46.31
N SER A 245 -16.74 9.80 47.57
CA SER A 245 -16.61 10.67 48.73
C SER A 245 -15.18 11.14 49.00
N GLN A 246 -14.18 10.46 48.42
CA GLN A 246 -12.78 10.86 48.49
C GLN A 246 -12.34 11.43 47.15
N PHE A 247 -12.33 12.74 47.03
CA PHE A 247 -11.87 13.48 45.82
C PHE A 247 -10.38 13.22 45.56
N ASN A 248 -10.07 12.13 44.83
CA ASN A 248 -8.74 11.84 44.38
C ASN A 248 -8.67 11.92 42.83
N SER A 249 -7.45 11.99 42.30
CA SER A 249 -7.27 12.18 40.87
C SER A 249 -7.77 10.99 40.00
N ALA A 250 -7.96 9.82 40.60
CA ALA A 250 -8.47 8.64 39.90
C ALA A 250 -10.01 8.68 39.81
N SER A 251 -10.71 9.04 40.90
CA SER A 251 -12.18 9.21 40.90
C SER A 251 -12.61 10.37 39.98
N GLN A 252 -11.86 11.49 39.95
CA GLN A 252 -12.13 12.58 39.01
C GLN A 252 -12.07 12.12 37.55
N ARG A 253 -11.08 11.32 37.18
CA ARG A 253 -10.96 10.78 35.82
C ARG A 253 -12.11 9.85 35.44
N LEU A 254 -12.65 9.08 36.40
CA LEU A 254 -13.82 8.24 36.16
C LEU A 254 -15.05 9.08 35.86
N ILE A 255 -15.32 10.14 36.67
CA ILE A 255 -16.43 11.07 36.43
C ILE A 255 -16.29 11.76 35.06
N ILE A 256 -15.07 12.20 34.70
CA ILE A 256 -14.78 12.81 33.38
C ILE A 256 -15.08 11.82 32.24
N LEU A 257 -14.69 10.54 32.42
CA LEU A 257 -14.96 9.49 31.43
C LEU A 257 -16.47 9.28 31.27
N GLU A 258 -17.22 9.20 32.36
CA GLU A 258 -18.68 9.09 32.33
C GLU A 258 -19.33 10.27 31.62
N CYS A 259 -18.90 11.51 31.93
CA CYS A 259 -19.37 12.70 31.27
C CYS A 259 -19.05 12.69 29.76
N THR A 260 -17.83 12.27 29.40
CA THR A 260 -17.41 12.16 28.01
C THR A 260 -18.29 11.17 27.24
N VAL A 261 -18.52 9.97 27.79
CA VAL A 261 -19.36 8.94 27.17
C VAL A 261 -20.83 9.41 27.09
N ALA A 262 -21.34 10.09 28.09
CA ALA A 262 -22.70 10.64 28.08
C ALA A 262 -22.88 11.67 26.94
N GLN A 263 -21.92 12.57 26.76
CA GLN A 263 -21.93 13.56 25.68
C GLN A 263 -21.80 12.91 24.29
N ILE A 264 -20.97 11.87 24.14
CA ILE A 264 -20.86 11.11 22.89
C ILE A 264 -22.18 10.41 22.56
N LYS A 265 -22.87 9.83 23.54
CA LYS A 265 -24.18 9.18 23.32
C LYS A 265 -25.25 10.17 22.85
N GLN A 266 -25.21 11.42 23.30
CA GLN A 266 -26.12 12.48 22.83
C GLN A 266 -25.82 12.94 21.40
N ASN A 267 -24.54 12.94 21.01
CA ASN A 267 -24.05 13.40 19.70
C ASN A 267 -23.11 12.37 19.05
N PRO A 268 -23.59 11.18 18.66
CA PRO A 268 -22.69 10.07 18.28
C PRO A 268 -21.99 10.25 16.95
N PHE A 269 -22.56 11.03 16.02
CA PHE A 269 -22.07 11.16 14.63
C PHE A 269 -21.40 12.49 14.33
N VAL A 270 -21.80 13.54 15.04
CA VAL A 270 -21.28 14.91 14.86
C VAL A 270 -20.64 15.34 16.18
N GLY A 271 -19.39 15.78 16.14
CA GLY A 271 -18.70 16.28 17.33
C GLY A 271 -19.31 17.59 17.84
N LEU A 272 -19.06 17.90 19.11
CA LEU A 272 -19.51 19.14 19.77
C LEU A 272 -18.76 20.39 19.27
N GLY A 273 -17.67 20.21 18.54
CA GLY A 273 -16.79 21.29 18.09
C GLY A 273 -15.67 21.64 19.09
N ILE A 274 -14.54 22.08 18.52
CA ILE A 274 -13.29 22.30 19.26
C ILE A 274 -13.42 23.40 20.36
N GLY A 275 -14.29 24.37 20.20
CA GLY A 275 -14.57 25.45 21.18
C GLY A 275 -15.64 25.11 22.21
N THR A 276 -16.23 23.90 22.16
CA THR A 276 -17.36 23.52 23.05
C THR A 276 -17.00 22.36 23.99
N THR A 277 -16.20 21.40 23.50
CA THR A 277 -15.97 20.11 24.16
C THR A 277 -15.55 20.23 25.63
N ASN A 278 -14.49 20.98 25.92
CA ASN A 278 -13.95 21.08 27.28
C ASN A 278 -14.94 21.76 28.26
N ARG A 279 -15.74 22.70 27.79
CA ARG A 279 -16.77 23.36 28.58
C ARG A 279 -17.92 22.40 28.87
N ALA A 280 -18.39 21.66 27.88
CA ALA A 280 -19.47 20.68 28.03
C ALA A 280 -19.12 19.59 29.05
N ILE A 281 -17.85 19.15 29.09
CA ILE A 281 -17.37 18.21 30.11
C ILE A 281 -17.31 18.86 31.48
N GLY A 282 -16.82 20.11 31.58
CA GLY A 282 -16.77 20.87 32.82
C GLY A 282 -18.18 21.05 33.43
N ASP A 283 -19.17 21.43 32.63
CA ASP A 283 -20.55 21.59 33.05
C ASP A 283 -21.18 20.26 33.58
N CYS A 284 -20.89 19.15 32.88
CA CYS A 284 -21.31 17.81 33.33
C CYS A 284 -20.62 17.41 34.65
N PHE A 285 -19.30 17.63 34.75
CA PHE A 285 -18.52 17.32 35.94
C PHE A 285 -19.04 18.10 37.15
N ASN A 286 -19.26 19.42 37.02
CA ASN A 286 -19.78 20.28 38.06
C ASN A 286 -21.16 19.82 38.55
N LYS A 287 -22.06 19.42 37.65
CA LYS A 287 -23.37 18.87 38.00
C LYS A 287 -23.28 17.57 38.82
N LYS A 288 -22.27 16.70 38.53
CA LYS A 288 -22.10 15.43 39.23
C LYS A 288 -21.41 15.55 40.59
N THR A 289 -20.55 16.57 40.75
CA THR A 289 -19.72 16.74 41.93
C THR A 289 -20.25 17.81 42.87
N ASN A 290 -21.26 18.58 42.46
CA ASN A 290 -21.72 19.80 43.15
C ASN A 290 -20.59 20.82 43.37
N ASP A 291 -19.56 20.79 42.51
CA ASP A 291 -18.44 21.70 42.53
C ASP A 291 -18.52 22.59 41.28
N PHE A 292 -18.57 23.90 41.47
CA PHE A 292 -18.82 24.88 40.39
C PHE A 292 -17.56 25.66 39.96
N GLU A 293 -16.41 25.24 40.42
CA GLU A 293 -15.14 25.94 40.13
C GLU A 293 -14.56 25.62 38.74
N TRP A 294 -14.94 24.48 38.14
CA TRP A 294 -14.33 23.99 36.90
C TRP A 294 -15.03 24.51 35.65
N LYS A 295 -14.44 25.53 34.99
CA LYS A 295 -14.98 26.12 33.79
C LYS A 295 -14.75 25.28 32.51
N ALA A 296 -13.66 24.52 32.46
CA ALA A 296 -13.29 23.68 31.32
C ALA A 296 -12.41 22.51 31.75
N ILE A 297 -12.78 21.30 31.37
CA ILE A 297 -12.03 20.07 31.67
C ILE A 297 -11.82 19.27 30.39
N ASN A 298 -10.62 18.74 30.21
CA ASN A 298 -10.34 17.85 29.07
C ASN A 298 -10.76 16.39 29.37
N THR A 299 -10.87 15.56 28.33
CA THR A 299 -11.36 14.18 28.42
C THR A 299 -10.36 13.21 29.07
N HIS A 300 -9.10 13.56 29.23
CA HIS A 300 -7.99 12.68 29.62
C HIS A 300 -7.90 11.39 28.77
N ASN A 301 -8.45 11.39 27.56
CA ASN A 301 -8.39 10.30 26.60
C ASN A 301 -8.44 10.84 25.17
N GLN A 302 -7.33 10.78 24.46
CA GLN A 302 -7.19 11.39 23.13
C GLN A 302 -8.18 10.83 22.10
N TYR A 303 -8.53 9.56 22.20
CA TYR A 303 -9.46 8.91 21.25
C TYR A 303 -10.90 9.39 21.46
N LEU A 304 -11.33 9.45 22.70
CA LEU A 304 -12.64 9.96 23.05
C LEU A 304 -12.74 11.46 22.83
N ASP A 305 -11.66 12.20 23.08
CA ASP A 305 -11.56 13.63 22.77
C ASP A 305 -11.79 13.90 21.28
N LEU A 306 -11.12 13.13 20.43
CA LEU A 306 -11.25 13.29 18.99
C LEU A 306 -12.66 12.93 18.49
N TRP A 307 -13.26 11.88 19.05
CA TRP A 307 -14.65 11.51 18.76
C TRP A 307 -15.62 12.60 19.21
N LEU A 308 -15.51 13.04 20.46
CA LEU A 308 -16.41 14.05 21.02
C LEU A 308 -16.27 15.42 20.36
N THR A 309 -15.03 15.79 19.96
CA THR A 309 -14.75 17.08 19.34
C THR A 309 -15.09 17.13 17.84
N CYS A 310 -14.66 16.11 17.09
CA CYS A 310 -14.68 16.09 15.62
C CYS A 310 -15.61 15.03 15.02
N GLY A 311 -16.16 14.14 15.84
CA GLY A 311 -16.98 13.01 15.40
C GLY A 311 -16.18 11.72 15.11
N PRO A 312 -16.87 10.58 14.90
CA PRO A 312 -16.25 9.25 14.76
C PRO A 312 -15.38 9.12 13.51
N TYR A 313 -15.67 9.86 12.45
CA TYR A 313 -14.87 9.82 11.21
C TYR A 313 -13.45 10.34 11.44
N ALA A 314 -13.28 11.39 12.25
CA ALA A 314 -11.95 11.89 12.62
C ALA A 314 -11.14 10.84 13.39
N LEU A 315 -11.78 10.14 14.32
CA LEU A 315 -11.16 9.02 15.03
C LEU A 315 -10.73 7.90 14.08
N ILE A 316 -11.59 7.49 13.14
CA ILE A 316 -11.27 6.47 12.15
C ILE A 316 -10.03 6.87 11.34
N PHE A 317 -9.98 8.10 10.82
CA PHE A 317 -8.80 8.58 10.07
C PHE A 317 -7.55 8.67 10.94
N PHE A 318 -7.68 9.03 12.21
CA PHE A 318 -6.57 9.03 13.15
C PHE A 318 -6.03 7.62 13.42
N LEU A 319 -6.90 6.64 13.61
CA LEU A 319 -6.50 5.23 13.74
C LEU A 319 -5.81 4.71 12.46
N PHE A 320 -6.31 5.09 11.28
CA PHE A 320 -5.63 4.81 10.02
C PHE A 320 -4.24 5.45 9.94
N PHE A 321 -4.09 6.67 10.46
CA PHE A 321 -2.80 7.34 10.53
C PHE A 321 -1.82 6.56 11.43
N LEU A 322 -2.23 6.18 12.64
CA LEU A 322 -1.40 5.36 13.55
C LEU A 322 -1.04 4.00 12.95
N PHE A 323 -2.00 3.34 12.31
CA PHE A 323 -1.77 2.08 11.60
C PHE A 323 -0.77 2.24 10.45
N SER A 324 -0.88 3.33 9.68
CA SER A 324 0.02 3.63 8.57
C SER A 324 1.46 3.90 9.04
N ILE A 325 1.63 4.58 10.19
CA ILE A 325 2.94 4.77 10.84
C ILE A 325 3.55 3.41 11.20
N ARG A 326 2.80 2.58 11.95
CA ARG A 326 3.26 1.23 12.35
C ARG A 326 3.69 0.41 11.13
N LYS A 327 2.87 0.43 10.09
CA LYS A 327 3.13 -0.30 8.86
C LYS A 327 4.41 0.19 8.17
N HIS A 328 4.58 1.50 8.04
CA HIS A 328 5.78 2.08 7.46
C HIS A 328 7.04 1.69 8.26
N MET A 329 6.98 1.72 9.60
CA MET A 329 8.08 1.29 10.46
C MET A 329 8.42 -0.21 10.29
N LEU A 330 7.41 -1.06 10.07
CA LEU A 330 7.62 -2.49 9.79
C LEU A 330 8.30 -2.70 8.42
N GLU A 331 7.90 -1.95 7.42
CA GLU A 331 8.37 -2.06 6.04
C GLU A 331 9.77 -1.50 5.84
N SER A 332 10.12 -0.43 6.55
CA SER A 332 11.46 0.17 6.52
C SER A 332 12.52 -0.59 7.32
N GLY A 333 12.15 -1.71 7.96
CA GLY A 333 13.08 -2.50 8.79
C GLY A 333 13.24 -1.95 10.21
N ASN A 334 12.55 -0.88 10.55
CA ASN A 334 12.64 -0.15 11.81
C ASN A 334 11.73 -0.73 12.91
N LYS A 335 11.61 -2.05 12.96
CA LYS A 335 10.69 -2.76 13.88
C LYS A 335 10.85 -2.34 15.36
N ARG A 336 12.07 -2.01 15.78
CA ARG A 336 12.35 -1.61 17.17
C ARG A 336 11.71 -0.28 17.55
N PHE A 337 11.57 0.66 16.60
CA PHE A 337 10.93 1.97 16.86
C PHE A 337 9.41 1.88 17.03
N ILE A 338 8.79 0.70 16.75
CA ILE A 338 7.37 0.46 17.06
C ILE A 338 7.11 0.59 18.56
N SER A 339 8.08 0.30 19.41
CA SER A 339 7.98 0.50 20.87
C SER A 339 7.70 1.97 21.23
N ILE A 340 8.26 2.90 20.47
CA ILE A 340 8.01 4.34 20.65
C ILE A 340 6.59 4.71 20.24
N LEU A 341 6.13 4.20 19.11
CA LEU A 341 4.72 4.39 18.71
C LEU A 341 3.76 3.81 19.75
N LEU A 342 4.09 2.63 20.31
CA LEU A 342 3.30 1.99 21.36
C LEU A 342 3.24 2.84 22.62
N LEU A 343 4.36 3.45 23.04
CA LEU A 343 4.37 4.40 24.17
C LEU A 343 3.34 5.52 23.96
N PHE A 344 3.33 6.16 22.77
CA PHE A 344 2.38 7.23 22.46
C PHE A 344 0.94 6.71 22.44
N VAL A 345 0.68 5.60 21.78
CA VAL A 345 -0.66 4.99 21.69
C VAL A 345 -1.22 4.67 23.08
N LEU A 346 -0.42 4.04 23.95
CA LEU A 346 -0.83 3.73 25.32
C LEU A 346 -1.06 4.99 26.17
N THR A 347 -0.17 5.97 26.06
CA THR A 347 -0.33 7.23 26.79
C THR A 347 -1.59 7.98 26.37
N MET A 348 -2.00 7.91 25.09
CA MET A 348 -3.21 8.53 24.56
C MET A 348 -4.52 7.97 25.15
N PHE A 349 -4.50 6.78 25.76
CA PHE A 349 -5.67 6.28 26.50
C PHE A 349 -5.91 7.00 27.84
N PHE A 350 -4.87 7.63 28.39
CA PHE A 350 -4.93 8.25 29.71
C PHE A 350 -4.64 9.74 29.71
N GLU A 351 -4.19 10.30 28.59
CA GLU A 351 -3.83 11.71 28.44
C GLU A 351 -4.13 12.24 27.03
N ASN A 352 -4.57 13.49 26.96
CA ASN A 352 -4.78 14.18 25.69
C ASN A 352 -3.44 14.76 25.18
N ILE A 353 -2.60 13.89 24.60
CA ILE A 353 -1.26 14.30 24.13
C ILE A 353 -1.36 15.40 23.07
N LEU A 354 -2.37 15.33 22.20
CA LEU A 354 -2.55 16.26 21.09
C LEU A 354 -3.32 17.54 21.47
N GLU A 355 -3.60 17.76 22.74
CA GLU A 355 -4.26 18.99 23.21
C GLU A 355 -3.28 20.15 23.34
N ARG A 356 -2.09 19.89 23.86
CA ARG A 356 -1.06 20.91 24.04
C ARG A 356 0.00 20.85 22.96
N GLN A 357 0.54 22.01 22.62
CA GLN A 357 1.55 22.15 21.57
C GLN A 357 2.79 21.26 21.78
N THR A 358 3.29 21.16 23.02
CA THR A 358 4.45 20.31 23.33
C THR A 358 4.17 18.84 23.00
N GLY A 359 3.00 18.32 23.33
CA GLY A 359 2.65 16.95 23.00
C GLY A 359 2.55 16.71 21.51
N ILE A 360 1.91 17.62 20.76
CA ILE A 360 1.84 17.57 19.31
C ILE A 360 3.24 17.60 18.70
N MET A 361 4.09 18.53 19.17
CA MET A 361 5.47 18.64 18.69
C MET A 361 6.25 17.35 18.91
N VAL A 362 6.25 16.81 20.10
CA VAL A 362 7.00 15.59 20.44
C VAL A 362 6.53 14.42 19.61
N PHE A 363 5.21 14.21 19.52
CA PHE A 363 4.63 13.12 18.74
C PHE A 363 4.98 13.23 17.25
N TYR A 364 4.60 14.35 16.61
CA TYR A 364 4.79 14.52 15.18
C TYR A 364 6.26 14.62 14.79
N PHE A 365 7.08 15.32 15.58
CA PHE A 365 8.51 15.44 15.33
C PHE A 365 9.20 14.07 15.35
N ILE A 366 9.02 13.30 16.42
CA ILE A 366 9.66 11.99 16.57
C ILE A 366 9.16 11.03 15.47
N ILE A 367 7.86 10.97 15.24
CA ILE A 367 7.27 10.05 14.23
C ILE A 367 7.76 10.39 12.83
N PHE A 368 7.67 11.66 12.42
CA PHE A 368 8.10 12.05 11.06
C PHE A 368 9.60 11.98 10.87
N TYR A 369 10.37 12.20 11.93
CA TYR A 369 11.82 11.98 11.89
C TYR A 369 12.18 10.51 11.68
N LEU A 370 11.58 9.59 12.47
CA LEU A 370 11.81 8.15 12.36
C LEU A 370 11.35 7.58 11.01
N VAL A 371 10.25 8.09 10.48
CA VAL A 371 9.72 7.69 9.18
C VAL A 371 10.54 8.27 8.02
N GLY A 372 11.06 9.49 8.14
CA GLY A 372 11.81 10.20 7.08
C GLY A 372 13.28 9.82 6.98
N GLY A 373 13.90 9.40 8.10
CA GLY A 373 15.35 9.19 8.22
C GLY A 373 15.89 7.91 7.56
N ASP A 374 15.07 6.89 7.40
CA ASP A 374 15.47 5.60 6.82
C ASP A 374 14.72 5.27 5.53
N THR A 375 15.22 5.76 4.44
CA THR A 375 14.92 5.13 3.15
C THR A 375 16.10 4.24 2.71
N LYS A 376 16.43 3.19 3.46
CA LYS A 376 16.83 1.96 2.78
C LYS A 376 15.65 1.63 1.88
N ARG A 377 15.89 1.49 0.55
CA ARG A 377 14.87 1.12 -0.44
C ARG A 377 13.95 0.09 0.20
N SER A 378 12.79 0.52 0.68
CA SER A 378 11.72 -0.41 0.95
C SER A 378 11.56 -1.13 -0.39
N HIS A 379 11.62 -2.44 -0.41
CA HIS A 379 11.26 -3.18 -1.60
C HIS A 379 9.92 -2.60 -2.05
N GLN A 380 9.92 -1.97 -3.22
CA GLN A 380 8.77 -1.23 -3.72
C GLN A 380 7.66 -2.26 -3.87
N ARG A 381 6.75 -2.31 -2.89
CA ARG A 381 5.63 -3.24 -2.95
C ARG A 381 4.70 -2.78 -4.05
N VAL A 382 4.43 -3.68 -4.98
CA VAL A 382 3.49 -3.48 -6.07
C VAL A 382 2.21 -4.27 -5.76
N LEU A 383 1.05 -3.64 -5.91
CA LEU A 383 -0.25 -4.31 -5.88
C LEU A 383 -0.68 -4.58 -7.32
N LEU A 384 -0.92 -5.84 -7.66
CA LEU A 384 -1.52 -6.21 -8.93
C LEU A 384 -3.04 -6.25 -8.78
N ILE A 385 -3.75 -5.50 -9.64
CA ILE A 385 -5.21 -5.52 -9.75
C ILE A 385 -5.58 -6.01 -11.15
N GLY A 386 -6.03 -7.24 -11.26
CA GLY A 386 -6.35 -7.86 -12.55
C GLY A 386 -6.86 -9.28 -12.42
N PRO A 387 -7.34 -9.88 -13.51
CA PRO A 387 -7.77 -11.27 -13.51
C PRO A 387 -6.58 -12.21 -13.33
N LEU A 388 -6.73 -13.20 -12.44
CA LEU A 388 -5.79 -14.30 -12.21
C LEU A 388 -6.46 -15.63 -12.58
N PRO A 389 -5.72 -16.72 -12.85
CA PRO A 389 -6.31 -18.03 -13.03
C PRO A 389 -7.12 -18.46 -11.78
N ASN A 390 -8.26 -19.12 -11.83
CA ASN A 390 -9.18 -19.50 -12.84
C ASN A 390 -10.28 -18.45 -13.12
N PRO A 391 -10.75 -18.24 -14.37
CA PRO A 391 -10.48 -19.03 -15.57
C PRO A 391 -9.11 -18.71 -16.19
N VAL A 392 -8.54 -19.70 -16.89
CA VAL A 392 -7.26 -19.56 -17.58
C VAL A 392 -7.48 -18.86 -18.92
N THR A 393 -6.92 -17.67 -19.05
CA THR A 393 -6.92 -16.84 -20.27
C THR A 393 -5.52 -16.31 -20.51
N GLY A 394 -5.20 -15.83 -21.72
CA GLY A 394 -3.90 -15.20 -21.99
C GLY A 394 -3.58 -14.06 -21.00
N LEU A 395 -4.58 -13.24 -20.66
CA LEU A 395 -4.45 -12.17 -19.69
C LEU A 395 -4.19 -12.68 -18.27
N SER A 396 -4.90 -13.72 -17.82
CA SER A 396 -4.72 -14.26 -16.47
C SER A 396 -3.35 -14.94 -16.30
N ILE A 397 -2.85 -15.61 -17.35
CA ILE A 397 -1.48 -16.19 -17.36
C ILE A 397 -0.43 -15.08 -17.29
N ALA A 398 -0.60 -14.01 -18.07
CA ALA A 398 0.33 -12.87 -18.05
C ALA A 398 0.35 -12.18 -16.67
N ASN A 399 -0.80 -12.02 -16.03
CA ASN A 399 -0.91 -11.46 -14.68
C ASN A 399 -0.30 -12.39 -13.61
N GLU A 400 -0.41 -13.69 -13.75
CA GLU A 400 0.20 -14.66 -12.84
C GLU A 400 1.73 -14.57 -12.87
N LEU A 401 2.32 -14.52 -14.07
CA LEU A 401 3.76 -14.31 -14.20
C LEU A 401 4.18 -12.93 -13.71
N ALA A 402 3.41 -11.87 -14.03
CA ALA A 402 3.69 -10.54 -13.51
C ALA A 402 3.65 -10.54 -11.97
N LEU A 403 2.67 -11.18 -11.35
CA LEU A 403 2.54 -11.27 -9.90
C LEU A 403 3.71 -12.01 -9.24
N SER A 404 4.16 -13.14 -9.80
CA SER A 404 5.33 -13.87 -9.33
C SER A 404 6.63 -13.07 -9.49
N THR A 405 6.78 -12.37 -10.61
CA THR A 405 7.91 -11.46 -10.89
C THR A 405 7.99 -10.32 -9.88
N LEU A 406 6.84 -9.72 -9.54
CA LEU A 406 6.75 -8.59 -8.62
C LEU A 406 7.01 -8.97 -7.16
N ASN A 407 7.10 -10.26 -6.85
CA ASN A 407 7.26 -10.74 -5.48
C ASN A 407 8.29 -11.87 -5.33
N PRO A 408 9.56 -11.65 -5.64
CA PRO A 408 10.59 -12.69 -5.66
C PRO A 408 10.98 -13.23 -4.27
N THR A 409 10.52 -12.65 -3.16
CA THR A 409 11.03 -12.91 -1.80
C THR A 409 10.12 -13.76 -0.91
N GLY A 410 9.12 -14.49 -1.46
CA GLY A 410 8.23 -15.36 -0.67
C GLY A 410 7.32 -14.64 0.35
N LYS A 411 7.21 -13.32 0.28
CA LYS A 411 6.24 -12.55 1.05
C LYS A 411 4.83 -12.75 0.48
N PRO A 412 3.75 -12.59 1.27
CA PRO A 412 2.40 -12.77 0.76
C PRO A 412 2.15 -11.86 -0.44
N LEU A 413 1.69 -12.49 -1.54
CA LEU A 413 1.38 -11.86 -2.81
C LEU A 413 0.28 -10.81 -2.63
N LEU A 414 0.57 -9.55 -2.99
CA LEU A 414 -0.41 -8.49 -2.93
C LEU A 414 -1.15 -8.39 -4.27
N SER A 415 -2.33 -8.98 -4.32
CA SER A 415 -3.20 -8.91 -5.49
C SER A 415 -4.65 -8.67 -5.11
N ILE A 416 -5.41 -8.11 -6.05
CA ILE A 416 -6.86 -8.08 -6.06
C ILE A 416 -7.28 -8.83 -7.32
N ASN A 417 -7.80 -10.04 -7.15
CA ASN A 417 -8.22 -10.87 -8.25
C ASN A 417 -9.59 -10.43 -8.78
N THR A 418 -9.62 -9.95 -10.01
CA THR A 418 -10.84 -9.46 -10.66
C THR A 418 -11.46 -10.46 -11.64
N SER A 419 -11.03 -11.74 -11.61
CA SER A 419 -11.57 -12.81 -12.45
C SER A 419 -13.05 -13.02 -12.19
N PRO A 420 -13.88 -13.18 -13.23
CA PRO A 420 -15.26 -13.58 -13.08
C PRO A 420 -15.32 -15.04 -12.61
N LYS A 421 -16.25 -15.38 -11.72
CA LYS A 421 -16.44 -16.78 -11.25
C LYS A 421 -16.93 -17.73 -12.35
N ARG A 422 -17.58 -17.21 -13.38
CA ARG A 422 -18.01 -17.96 -14.55
C ARG A 422 -17.50 -17.26 -15.81
N PHE A 423 -16.96 -18.03 -16.74
CA PHE A 423 -16.59 -17.54 -18.06
C PHE A 423 -17.86 -17.08 -18.80
N SER A 424 -17.93 -15.82 -19.19
CA SER A 424 -19.01 -15.27 -20.01
C SER A 424 -18.43 -14.77 -21.32
N GLU A 425 -18.85 -15.36 -22.41
CA GLU A 425 -18.36 -15.07 -23.76
C GLU A 425 -18.95 -13.79 -24.35
N LYS A 426 -20.06 -13.27 -23.78
CA LYS A 426 -20.69 -12.02 -24.25
C LYS A 426 -19.90 -10.80 -23.74
N LEU A 427 -18.75 -10.58 -24.36
CA LEU A 427 -17.87 -9.45 -24.06
C LEU A 427 -18.56 -8.11 -24.37
N GLY A 428 -18.59 -7.23 -23.36
CA GLY A 428 -19.05 -5.85 -23.53
C GLY A 428 -20.53 -5.60 -23.28
N ARG A 429 -21.35 -6.61 -22.97
CA ARG A 429 -22.74 -6.39 -22.51
C ARG A 429 -22.75 -6.12 -21.01
N PHE A 430 -23.59 -5.17 -20.60
CA PHE A 430 -23.84 -4.86 -19.19
C PHE A 430 -24.52 -6.08 -18.52
N ASN A 431 -23.90 -6.58 -17.45
CA ASN A 431 -24.48 -7.64 -16.61
C ASN A 431 -24.41 -7.19 -15.15
N LEU A 432 -25.58 -6.95 -14.56
CA LEU A 432 -25.73 -6.46 -13.21
C LEU A 432 -25.10 -7.41 -12.17
N ILE A 433 -25.25 -8.72 -12.37
CA ILE A 433 -24.68 -9.75 -11.47
C ILE A 433 -23.16 -9.69 -11.49
N SER A 434 -22.57 -9.53 -12.68
CA SER A 434 -21.11 -9.36 -12.83
C SER A 434 -20.62 -8.06 -12.21
N LEU A 435 -21.42 -7.00 -12.24
CA LEU A 435 -21.11 -5.73 -11.61
C LEU A 435 -21.15 -5.86 -10.08
N LEU A 436 -22.21 -6.46 -9.53
CA LEU A 436 -22.35 -6.71 -8.09
C LEU A 436 -21.22 -7.60 -7.57
N HIS A 437 -20.84 -8.64 -8.32
CA HIS A 437 -19.68 -9.49 -7.94
C HIS A 437 -18.39 -8.71 -7.95
N PHE A 438 -18.20 -7.79 -8.91
CA PHE A 438 -17.00 -6.98 -8.97
C PHE A 438 -16.93 -5.96 -7.81
N THR A 439 -18.08 -5.48 -7.29
CA THR A 439 -18.10 -4.54 -6.16
C THR A 439 -17.51 -5.13 -4.87
N LEU A 440 -17.56 -6.45 -4.70
CA LEU A 440 -16.90 -7.12 -3.58
C LEU A 440 -15.37 -6.89 -3.57
N ASN A 441 -14.76 -6.72 -4.75
CA ASN A 441 -13.34 -6.41 -4.84
C ASN A 441 -13.00 -5.02 -4.24
N TYR A 442 -13.98 -4.10 -4.15
CA TYR A 442 -13.75 -2.79 -3.51
C TYR A 442 -13.55 -2.90 -2.00
N LEU A 443 -14.00 -3.99 -1.36
CA LEU A 443 -13.69 -4.26 0.05
C LEU A 443 -12.18 -4.45 0.27
N GLU A 444 -11.43 -4.80 -0.79
CA GLU A 444 -9.98 -4.98 -0.74
C GLU A 444 -9.18 -3.70 -1.10
N ILE A 445 -9.86 -2.57 -1.33
CA ILE A 445 -9.25 -1.30 -1.73
C ILE A 445 -8.21 -0.81 -0.70
N TYR A 446 -8.37 -1.19 0.58
CA TYR A 446 -7.42 -0.90 1.64
C TYR A 446 -6.00 -1.42 1.35
N LYS A 447 -5.84 -2.46 0.52
CA LYS A 447 -4.53 -2.99 0.10
C LYS A 447 -3.67 -1.92 -0.60
N ILE A 448 -4.30 -0.93 -1.25
CA ILE A 448 -3.61 0.19 -1.90
C ILE A 448 -2.82 1.06 -0.90
N ILE A 449 -3.32 1.18 0.34
CA ILE A 449 -2.63 1.93 1.39
C ILE A 449 -1.21 1.37 1.59
N SER A 450 -1.06 0.07 1.38
CA SER A 450 0.11 -0.74 1.74
C SER A 450 1.23 -0.78 0.71
N VAL A 451 1.04 -0.22 -0.46
CA VAL A 451 1.96 -0.35 -1.60
C VAL A 451 2.46 1.01 -2.06
N SER A 452 3.57 1.02 -2.78
CA SER A 452 4.10 2.22 -3.43
C SER A 452 3.58 2.36 -4.87
N LYS A 453 3.34 1.22 -5.53
CA LYS A 453 2.91 1.14 -6.93
C LYS A 453 1.67 0.29 -7.06
N VAL A 454 0.79 0.67 -7.99
CA VAL A 454 -0.39 -0.10 -8.38
C VAL A 454 -0.30 -0.44 -9.86
N TYR A 455 -0.22 -1.72 -10.15
CA TYR A 455 -0.21 -2.28 -11.50
C TYR A 455 -1.57 -2.88 -11.79
N TYR A 456 -2.27 -2.40 -12.82
CA TYR A 456 -3.60 -2.89 -13.13
C TYR A 456 -3.80 -3.19 -14.61
N THR A 457 -4.64 -4.21 -14.88
CA THR A 457 -4.91 -4.73 -16.22
C THR A 457 -6.42 -4.68 -16.50
N PRO A 458 -6.94 -3.52 -16.94
CA PRO A 458 -8.37 -3.37 -17.18
C PRO A 458 -8.80 -4.02 -18.50
N GLY A 459 -10.09 -4.31 -18.62
CA GLY A 459 -10.70 -4.64 -19.91
C GLY A 459 -10.70 -3.43 -20.85
N GLN A 460 -10.86 -3.68 -22.14
CA GLN A 460 -10.72 -2.67 -23.20
C GLN A 460 -12.01 -1.86 -23.49
N THR A 461 -13.15 -2.26 -22.92
CA THR A 461 -14.45 -1.58 -23.08
C THR A 461 -14.67 -0.51 -22.01
N PHE A 462 -15.69 0.35 -22.23
CA PHE A 462 -16.06 1.37 -21.22
C PHE A 462 -16.26 0.77 -19.83
N PHE A 463 -17.10 -0.24 -19.70
CA PHE A 463 -17.33 -0.90 -18.40
C PHE A 463 -16.10 -1.66 -17.89
N GLY A 464 -15.25 -2.16 -18.81
CA GLY A 464 -13.98 -2.78 -18.47
C GLY A 464 -13.02 -1.83 -17.77
N VAL A 465 -12.98 -0.56 -18.18
CA VAL A 465 -12.17 0.50 -17.55
C VAL A 465 -12.86 1.10 -16.34
N LEU A 466 -14.18 1.34 -16.43
CA LEU A 466 -14.98 1.93 -15.35
C LEU A 466 -14.86 1.16 -14.03
N LYS A 467 -14.87 -0.15 -14.08
CA LYS A 467 -14.70 -1.02 -12.91
C LYS A 467 -13.41 -0.74 -12.12
N TYR A 468 -12.36 -0.28 -12.78
CA TYR A 468 -11.08 0.03 -12.12
C TYR A 468 -10.99 1.49 -11.63
N ALA A 469 -11.94 2.36 -12.04
CA ALA A 469 -11.89 3.78 -11.67
C ALA A 469 -11.80 4.03 -10.14
N PRO A 470 -12.54 3.34 -9.25
CA PRO A 470 -12.39 3.54 -7.81
C PRO A 470 -10.98 3.21 -7.30
N PHE A 471 -10.36 2.14 -7.78
CA PHE A 471 -8.98 1.79 -7.41
C PHE A 471 -7.98 2.84 -7.91
N VAL A 472 -8.14 3.31 -9.15
CA VAL A 472 -7.27 4.32 -9.77
C VAL A 472 -7.41 5.65 -9.04
N LEU A 473 -8.65 6.10 -8.75
CA LEU A 473 -8.93 7.34 -8.02
C LEU A 473 -8.33 7.30 -6.61
N PHE A 474 -8.54 6.21 -5.88
CA PHE A 474 -7.99 6.04 -4.53
C PHE A 474 -6.45 5.96 -4.55
N SER A 475 -5.87 5.29 -5.54
CA SER A 475 -4.41 5.26 -5.75
C SER A 475 -3.85 6.66 -6.02
N LYS A 476 -4.53 7.44 -6.87
CA LYS A 476 -4.15 8.83 -7.19
C LYS A 476 -4.24 9.72 -5.97
N PHE A 477 -5.33 9.60 -5.21
CA PHE A 477 -5.53 10.33 -3.95
C PHE A 477 -4.41 10.06 -2.95
N LEU A 478 -3.99 8.80 -2.81
CA LEU A 478 -2.88 8.40 -1.95
C LEU A 478 -1.49 8.66 -2.55
N GLY A 479 -1.41 9.26 -3.74
CA GLY A 479 -0.15 9.58 -4.42
C GLY A 479 0.69 8.38 -4.83
N LYS A 480 0.03 7.22 -5.12
CA LYS A 480 0.71 6.03 -5.60
C LYS A 480 1.14 6.18 -7.06
N GLU A 481 2.20 5.50 -7.45
CA GLU A 481 2.55 5.33 -8.86
C GLU A 481 1.60 4.31 -9.49
N ILE A 482 0.91 4.70 -10.56
CA ILE A 482 -0.13 3.90 -11.20
C ILE A 482 0.37 3.47 -12.58
N ILE A 483 0.33 2.17 -12.83
CA ILE A 483 0.81 1.55 -14.06
C ILE A 483 -0.35 0.76 -14.67
N VAL A 484 -0.74 1.14 -15.89
CA VAL A 484 -1.75 0.42 -16.67
C VAL A 484 -1.09 -0.50 -17.70
N HIS A 485 -1.51 -1.75 -17.76
CA HIS A 485 -1.07 -2.67 -18.82
C HIS A 485 -2.27 -3.13 -19.64
N ILE A 486 -2.25 -2.81 -20.94
CA ILE A 486 -3.32 -3.12 -21.89
C ILE A 486 -2.91 -4.33 -22.76
N HIS A 487 -3.73 -5.38 -22.72
CA HIS A 487 -3.49 -6.64 -23.43
C HIS A 487 -4.24 -6.77 -24.76
N GLY A 488 -4.63 -5.67 -25.38
CA GLY A 488 -5.32 -5.71 -26.67
C GLY A 488 -5.22 -4.42 -27.46
N ASN A 489 -5.96 -4.33 -28.56
CA ASN A 489 -5.86 -3.25 -29.55
C ASN A 489 -7.11 -2.34 -29.63
N TYR A 490 -8.03 -2.42 -28.66
CA TYR A 490 -9.36 -1.80 -28.82
C TYR A 490 -9.59 -0.54 -27.98
N VAL A 491 -8.70 -0.19 -27.06
CA VAL A 491 -8.89 0.91 -26.10
C VAL A 491 -9.07 2.27 -26.79
N ALA A 492 -8.20 2.61 -27.77
CA ALA A 492 -8.33 3.84 -28.52
C ALA A 492 -9.61 3.86 -29.37
N LYS A 493 -9.92 2.78 -30.06
CA LYS A 493 -11.16 2.63 -30.84
C LYS A 493 -12.41 2.73 -29.98
N GLN A 494 -12.36 2.20 -28.75
CA GLN A 494 -13.46 2.37 -27.80
C GLN A 494 -13.60 3.83 -27.39
N TYR A 495 -12.50 4.52 -27.10
CA TYR A 495 -12.51 5.93 -26.71
C TYR A 495 -13.09 6.84 -27.81
N GLU A 496 -12.79 6.58 -29.08
CA GLU A 496 -13.35 7.30 -30.21
C GLU A 496 -14.88 7.18 -30.31
N LYS A 497 -15.43 6.00 -29.93
CA LYS A 497 -16.87 5.70 -29.96
C LYS A 497 -17.66 6.23 -28.76
N LEU A 498 -16.98 6.76 -27.74
CA LEU A 498 -17.60 7.28 -26.53
C LEU A 498 -17.88 8.77 -26.65
N ASP A 499 -18.97 9.22 -26.02
CA ASP A 499 -19.39 10.62 -26.00
C ASP A 499 -19.60 11.13 -24.57
N GLY A 500 -19.70 12.44 -24.42
CA GLY A 500 -20.11 13.14 -23.22
C GLY A 500 -19.40 12.68 -21.94
N LEU A 501 -20.19 12.32 -20.93
CA LEU A 501 -19.70 11.91 -19.61
C LEU A 501 -18.90 10.61 -19.66
N GLN A 502 -19.30 9.64 -20.50
CA GLN A 502 -18.61 8.36 -20.62
C GLN A 502 -17.18 8.56 -21.16
N LYS A 503 -17.02 9.38 -22.18
CA LYS A 503 -15.70 9.72 -22.76
C LYS A 503 -14.80 10.39 -21.73
N ARG A 504 -15.36 11.33 -20.94
CA ARG A 504 -14.65 12.06 -19.89
C ARG A 504 -14.16 11.12 -18.77
N ILE A 505 -15.03 10.22 -18.28
CA ILE A 505 -14.68 9.24 -17.23
C ILE A 505 -13.60 8.30 -17.75
N PHE A 506 -13.78 7.74 -18.95
CA PHE A 506 -12.83 6.81 -19.56
C PHE A 506 -11.44 7.44 -19.70
N ARG A 507 -11.38 8.65 -20.28
CA ARG A 507 -10.15 9.42 -20.42
C ARG A 507 -9.49 9.68 -19.07
N LYS A 508 -10.25 10.21 -18.11
CA LYS A 508 -9.74 10.59 -16.79
C LYS A 508 -9.18 9.40 -16.03
N THR A 509 -9.84 8.24 -16.09
CA THR A 509 -9.38 7.01 -15.43
C THR A 509 -8.02 6.57 -15.97
N LEU A 510 -7.85 6.52 -17.30
CA LEU A 510 -6.58 6.09 -17.90
C LEU A 510 -5.47 7.14 -17.76
N SER A 511 -5.80 8.45 -17.84
CA SER A 511 -4.83 9.55 -17.72
C SER A 511 -4.25 9.73 -16.32
N TYR A 512 -4.83 9.10 -15.30
CA TYR A 512 -4.24 9.07 -13.96
C TYR A 512 -3.06 8.10 -13.84
N SER A 513 -2.85 7.23 -14.83
CA SER A 513 -1.69 6.33 -14.86
C SER A 513 -0.41 7.10 -15.16
N ASN A 514 0.63 6.82 -14.38
CA ASN A 514 1.95 7.41 -14.55
C ASN A 514 2.71 6.74 -15.70
N LYS A 515 2.48 5.43 -15.88
CA LYS A 515 3.09 4.62 -16.95
C LYS A 515 2.03 3.77 -17.63
N GLY A 516 2.18 3.56 -18.91
CA GLY A 516 1.41 2.64 -19.73
C GLY A 516 2.28 1.51 -20.26
N ILE A 517 1.72 0.31 -20.34
CA ILE A 517 2.36 -0.85 -20.94
C ILE A 517 1.45 -1.38 -22.04
N VAL A 518 2.04 -1.66 -23.21
CA VAL A 518 1.39 -2.28 -24.35
C VAL A 518 2.22 -3.45 -24.85
N LEU A 519 1.60 -4.38 -25.60
CA LEU A 519 2.25 -5.63 -26.01
C LEU A 519 3.22 -5.46 -27.19
N SER A 520 3.10 -4.37 -27.95
CA SER A 520 3.97 -4.11 -29.12
C SER A 520 4.03 -2.62 -29.44
N LYS A 521 4.95 -2.23 -30.34
CA LYS A 521 5.08 -0.85 -30.82
C LYS A 521 3.83 -0.38 -31.59
N THR A 522 3.25 -1.22 -32.42
CA THR A 522 2.01 -0.93 -33.16
C THR A 522 0.85 -0.57 -32.25
N LEU A 523 0.83 -1.09 -31.01
CA LEU A 523 -0.22 -0.83 -30.03
C LEU A 523 0.00 0.44 -29.18
N HIS A 524 1.06 1.21 -29.39
CA HIS A 524 1.29 2.48 -28.68
C HIS A 524 0.08 3.43 -28.76
N ASN A 525 -0.58 3.47 -29.93
CA ASN A 525 -1.74 4.33 -30.16
C ASN A 525 -2.93 4.04 -29.24
N ASN A 526 -2.99 2.86 -28.62
CA ASN A 526 -4.01 2.55 -27.62
C ASN A 526 -3.92 3.41 -26.36
N LEU A 527 -2.72 3.87 -25.99
CA LEU A 527 -2.51 4.63 -24.76
C LEU A 527 -2.07 6.08 -25.02
N SER A 528 -1.63 6.42 -26.23
CA SER A 528 -1.20 7.80 -26.57
C SER A 528 -2.25 8.90 -26.32
N PRO A 529 -3.58 8.65 -26.39
CA PRO A 529 -4.58 9.65 -26.03
C PRO A 529 -4.63 9.98 -24.54
N PHE A 530 -4.04 9.17 -23.67
CA PHE A 530 -4.17 9.22 -22.22
C PHE A 530 -2.85 9.45 -21.48
N ILE A 531 -1.75 8.92 -22.02
CA ILE A 531 -0.41 8.90 -21.39
C ILE A 531 0.60 9.41 -22.42
N ALA A 532 1.53 10.25 -21.98
CA ALA A 532 2.60 10.78 -22.81
C ALA A 532 3.46 9.63 -23.40
N LYS A 533 3.87 9.76 -24.65
CA LYS A 533 4.51 8.69 -25.43
C LYS A 533 5.78 8.12 -24.75
N GLU A 534 6.55 8.98 -24.11
CA GLU A 534 7.76 8.62 -23.36
C GLU A 534 7.47 7.77 -22.11
N ASN A 535 6.23 7.76 -21.62
CA ASN A 535 5.78 6.95 -20.49
C ASN A 535 5.01 5.70 -20.91
N VAL A 536 4.98 5.37 -22.20
CA VAL A 536 4.36 4.14 -22.73
C VAL A 536 5.46 3.17 -23.12
N PHE A 537 5.48 2.00 -22.50
CA PHE A 537 6.49 0.96 -22.64
C PHE A 537 5.95 -0.26 -23.37
N VAL A 538 6.86 -0.99 -24.04
CA VAL A 538 6.51 -2.24 -24.74
C VAL A 538 6.96 -3.44 -23.92
N LEU A 539 5.99 -4.31 -23.56
CA LEU A 539 6.22 -5.57 -22.87
C LEU A 539 5.44 -6.67 -23.61
N PRO A 540 6.08 -7.43 -24.52
CA PRO A 540 5.44 -8.53 -25.24
C PRO A 540 5.02 -9.66 -24.31
N ASN A 541 4.04 -10.45 -24.74
CA ASN A 541 3.73 -11.73 -24.11
C ASN A 541 4.90 -12.72 -24.24
N PHE A 542 4.82 -13.84 -23.58
CA PHE A 542 5.87 -14.83 -23.42
C PHE A 542 5.34 -16.26 -23.62
N TYR A 543 6.24 -17.22 -23.72
CA TYR A 543 5.94 -18.65 -23.63
C TYR A 543 6.54 -19.26 -22.36
N ASN A 544 5.95 -20.37 -21.86
CA ASN A 544 6.48 -21.11 -20.74
C ASN A 544 7.62 -22.04 -21.21
N LYS A 545 8.77 -22.00 -20.57
CA LYS A 545 9.94 -22.84 -20.89
C LYS A 545 9.63 -24.33 -20.92
N GLN A 546 8.70 -24.81 -20.11
CA GLN A 546 8.26 -26.21 -20.10
C GLN A 546 7.85 -26.71 -21.49
N LEU A 547 7.37 -25.83 -22.38
CA LEU A 547 7.02 -26.15 -23.77
C LEU A 547 8.23 -26.57 -24.64
N THR A 548 9.45 -26.24 -24.23
CA THR A 548 10.68 -26.43 -25.01
C THR A 548 11.74 -27.26 -24.27
N GLU A 549 11.39 -27.85 -23.13
CA GLU A 549 12.34 -28.69 -22.35
C GLU A 549 12.76 -29.96 -23.10
N GLN A 550 11.86 -30.51 -23.92
CA GLN A 550 12.13 -31.65 -24.78
C GLN A 550 11.91 -31.24 -26.26
N PRO A 551 12.90 -30.62 -26.90
CA PRO A 551 12.75 -30.19 -28.27
C PRO A 551 12.63 -31.39 -29.22
N VAL A 552 11.59 -31.37 -30.04
CA VAL A 552 11.36 -32.36 -31.13
C VAL A 552 11.82 -31.76 -32.42
N GLU A 553 12.64 -32.51 -33.18
CA GLU A 553 13.02 -32.07 -34.52
C GLU A 553 11.81 -32.11 -35.47
N LYS A 554 11.54 -30.98 -36.14
CA LYS A 554 10.39 -30.86 -37.02
C LYS A 554 10.65 -31.52 -38.39
N SER A 555 9.78 -32.44 -38.77
CA SER A 555 9.71 -32.97 -40.11
C SER A 555 8.67 -32.25 -40.95
N PHE A 556 8.98 -31.92 -42.18
CA PHE A 556 8.09 -31.27 -43.14
C PHE A 556 7.75 -32.20 -44.30
N SER A 557 7.91 -33.52 -44.13
CA SER A 557 7.51 -34.54 -45.12
C SER A 557 5.98 -34.76 -45.14
N GLU A 558 5.31 -34.46 -44.04
CA GLU A 558 3.85 -34.54 -43.87
C GLU A 558 3.34 -33.21 -43.30
N LEU A 559 2.19 -32.75 -43.77
CA LEU A 559 1.57 -31.52 -43.26
C LEU A 559 0.85 -31.80 -41.94
N LYS A 560 1.37 -31.26 -40.83
CA LYS A 560 0.80 -31.41 -39.47
C LYS A 560 0.37 -30.03 -38.99
N ILE A 561 -0.92 -29.76 -39.10
CA ILE A 561 -1.52 -28.45 -38.82
C ILE A 561 -2.03 -28.41 -37.37
N CYS A 562 -1.81 -27.29 -36.68
CA CYS A 562 -2.42 -27.09 -35.38
C CYS A 562 -3.09 -25.72 -35.28
N TYR A 563 -4.22 -25.69 -34.55
CA TYR A 563 -4.94 -24.49 -34.15
C TYR A 563 -5.19 -24.53 -32.67
N LEU A 564 -4.82 -23.43 -31.97
CA LEU A 564 -4.98 -23.32 -30.51
C LEU A 564 -5.52 -21.94 -30.15
N SER A 565 -6.82 -21.85 -29.93
CA SER A 565 -7.53 -20.64 -29.46
C SER A 565 -8.96 -21.04 -29.07
N ASN A 566 -9.71 -20.11 -28.45
CA ASN A 566 -11.16 -20.27 -28.35
C ASN A 566 -11.75 -20.40 -29.78
N LEU A 567 -12.65 -21.36 -29.97
CA LEU A 567 -13.26 -21.66 -31.28
C LEU A 567 -14.39 -20.69 -31.57
N MET A 568 -14.04 -19.43 -31.82
CA MET A 568 -14.93 -18.32 -32.17
C MET A 568 -14.83 -18.01 -33.66
N TYR A 569 -15.93 -17.54 -34.25
CA TYR A 569 -15.94 -17.09 -35.66
C TYR A 569 -14.80 -16.06 -35.93
N GLU A 570 -14.67 -15.08 -35.05
CA GLU A 570 -13.66 -14.01 -35.22
C GLU A 570 -12.20 -14.48 -35.00
N LYS A 571 -11.99 -15.64 -34.40
CA LYS A 571 -10.68 -16.29 -34.31
C LYS A 571 -10.33 -17.11 -35.55
N GLY A 572 -11.27 -17.21 -36.49
CA GLY A 572 -11.07 -17.77 -37.81
C GLY A 572 -11.10 -19.30 -37.87
N VAL A 573 -11.66 -19.98 -36.88
CA VAL A 573 -11.77 -21.44 -36.90
C VAL A 573 -12.55 -21.95 -38.12
N PHE A 574 -13.67 -21.30 -38.50
CA PHE A 574 -14.45 -21.67 -39.68
C PHE A 574 -13.66 -21.56 -40.98
N LEU A 575 -12.81 -20.52 -41.13
CA LEU A 575 -11.94 -20.35 -42.27
C LEU A 575 -10.89 -21.46 -42.37
N LEU A 576 -10.40 -21.94 -41.22
CA LEU A 576 -9.47 -23.07 -41.20
C LEU A 576 -10.24 -24.36 -41.63
N LEU A 577 -11.44 -24.59 -41.13
CA LEU A 577 -12.27 -25.77 -41.52
C LEU A 577 -12.55 -25.77 -43.04
N GLU A 578 -12.96 -24.63 -43.60
CA GLU A 578 -13.14 -24.46 -45.07
C GLU A 578 -11.85 -24.74 -45.84
N ALA A 579 -10.70 -24.28 -45.34
CA ALA A 579 -9.41 -24.55 -45.98
C ALA A 579 -9.03 -26.04 -45.91
N LEU A 580 -9.32 -26.74 -44.80
CA LEU A 580 -9.07 -28.17 -44.66
C LEU A 580 -9.97 -29.00 -45.58
N GLU A 581 -11.27 -28.62 -45.69
CA GLU A 581 -12.21 -29.23 -46.66
C GLU A 581 -11.68 -29.10 -48.10
N GLU A 582 -11.14 -27.95 -48.50
CA GLU A 582 -10.56 -27.71 -49.81
C GLU A 582 -9.28 -28.54 -50.04
N LEU A 583 -8.43 -28.70 -49.03
CA LEU A 583 -7.26 -29.59 -49.14
C LEU A 583 -7.64 -31.04 -49.37
N ASN A 584 -8.65 -31.54 -48.63
CA ASN A 584 -9.20 -32.88 -48.86
C ASN A 584 -9.75 -33.03 -50.28
N ALA A 585 -10.51 -32.06 -50.78
CA ALA A 585 -11.01 -32.04 -52.15
C ALA A 585 -9.92 -32.06 -53.23
N LYS A 586 -8.73 -31.49 -52.91
CA LYS A 586 -7.53 -31.51 -53.77
C LYS A 586 -6.66 -32.75 -53.57
N GLY A 587 -7.05 -33.70 -52.72
CA GLY A 587 -6.30 -34.92 -52.45
C GLY A 587 -5.00 -34.70 -51.66
N ILE A 588 -4.86 -33.62 -50.94
CA ILE A 588 -3.68 -33.31 -50.14
C ILE A 588 -3.84 -33.96 -48.77
N SER A 589 -2.96 -34.90 -48.43
CA SER A 589 -2.95 -35.53 -47.12
C SER A 589 -2.41 -34.59 -46.03
N PHE A 590 -3.04 -34.52 -44.91
CA PHE A 590 -2.63 -33.76 -43.73
C PHE A 590 -3.13 -34.41 -42.44
N LYS A 591 -2.52 -34.03 -41.32
CA LYS A 591 -3.07 -34.25 -39.96
C LYS A 591 -3.31 -32.90 -39.34
N ALA A 592 -4.52 -32.59 -38.94
CA ALA A 592 -4.90 -31.35 -38.28
C ALA A 592 -5.38 -31.59 -36.85
N THR A 593 -4.89 -30.80 -35.91
CA THR A 593 -5.33 -30.85 -34.52
C THR A 593 -5.87 -29.48 -34.12
N ILE A 594 -7.12 -29.43 -33.66
CA ILE A 594 -7.79 -28.21 -33.18
C ILE A 594 -8.00 -28.34 -31.68
N ALA A 595 -7.62 -27.34 -30.91
CA ALA A 595 -7.88 -27.29 -29.47
C ALA A 595 -8.35 -25.90 -29.03
N GLY A 596 -9.24 -25.89 -28.04
CA GLY A 596 -9.80 -24.69 -27.43
C GLY A 596 -11.24 -24.88 -26.98
N HIS A 597 -11.77 -23.88 -26.29
CA HIS A 597 -13.15 -23.88 -25.81
C HIS A 597 -14.10 -23.54 -26.96
N ILE A 598 -15.20 -24.29 -27.05
CA ILE A 598 -16.31 -24.00 -27.96
C ILE A 598 -17.45 -23.37 -27.17
N GLU A 599 -18.02 -22.28 -27.68
CA GLU A 599 -19.22 -21.66 -27.13
C GLU A 599 -20.39 -22.62 -27.26
N GLN A 600 -21.19 -22.79 -26.21
CA GLN A 600 -22.33 -23.75 -26.20
C GLN A 600 -23.29 -23.53 -27.38
N SER A 601 -23.49 -22.27 -27.79
CA SER A 601 -24.32 -21.90 -28.94
C SER A 601 -23.81 -22.37 -30.31
N GLN A 602 -22.52 -22.67 -30.43
CA GLN A 602 -21.85 -23.08 -31.68
C GLN A 602 -21.36 -24.53 -31.65
N GLN A 603 -21.51 -25.20 -30.51
CA GLN A 603 -20.92 -26.50 -30.24
C GLN A 603 -21.36 -27.57 -31.27
N GLU A 604 -22.66 -27.70 -31.51
CA GLU A 604 -23.19 -28.67 -32.42
C GLU A 604 -22.71 -28.43 -33.87
N ILE A 605 -22.78 -27.18 -34.32
CA ILE A 605 -22.36 -26.80 -35.69
C ILE A 605 -20.86 -27.09 -35.91
N LEU A 606 -20.02 -26.72 -34.96
CA LEU A 606 -18.58 -26.93 -35.09
C LEU A 606 -18.18 -28.40 -35.00
N LEU A 607 -18.76 -29.16 -34.08
CA LEU A 607 -18.48 -30.59 -33.95
C LEU A 607 -18.92 -31.38 -35.20
N ASN A 608 -20.11 -31.07 -35.76
CA ASN A 608 -20.57 -31.69 -36.99
C ASN A 608 -19.66 -31.38 -38.19
N LYS A 609 -19.23 -30.12 -38.35
CA LYS A 609 -18.25 -29.77 -39.42
C LYS A 609 -16.92 -30.49 -39.23
N MET A 610 -16.39 -30.52 -38.01
CA MET A 610 -15.10 -31.17 -37.72
C MET A 610 -15.12 -32.67 -37.98
N SER A 611 -16.24 -33.36 -37.68
CA SER A 611 -16.38 -34.80 -37.90
C SER A 611 -16.39 -35.19 -39.37
N GLN A 612 -16.68 -34.27 -40.28
CA GLN A 612 -16.74 -34.51 -41.74
C GLN A 612 -15.39 -34.35 -42.41
N ILE A 613 -14.36 -33.80 -41.73
CA ILE A 613 -13.06 -33.52 -42.32
C ILE A 613 -12.08 -34.65 -41.97
N GLU A 614 -11.67 -35.40 -42.99
CA GLU A 614 -10.68 -36.47 -42.85
C GLU A 614 -9.32 -35.89 -42.37
N GLY A 615 -8.65 -36.56 -41.44
CA GLY A 615 -7.37 -36.11 -40.91
C GLY A 615 -7.49 -35.03 -39.82
N LEU A 616 -8.67 -34.61 -39.41
CA LEU A 616 -8.88 -33.61 -38.34
C LEU A 616 -9.26 -34.27 -37.02
N MET A 617 -8.59 -33.83 -35.95
CA MET A 617 -8.87 -34.21 -34.57
C MET A 617 -9.18 -32.97 -33.70
N TYR A 618 -10.26 -32.97 -32.97
CA TYR A 618 -10.59 -32.02 -31.94
C TYR A 618 -10.23 -32.56 -30.56
N LYS A 619 -9.36 -31.86 -29.81
CA LYS A 619 -8.83 -32.26 -28.48
C LYS A 619 -9.50 -31.55 -27.30
N GLY A 620 -10.50 -30.67 -27.53
CA GLY A 620 -11.09 -29.91 -26.44
C GLY A 620 -10.11 -28.86 -25.85
N LEU A 621 -10.17 -28.65 -24.54
CA LEU A 621 -9.27 -27.74 -23.81
C LEU A 621 -7.98 -28.48 -23.41
N VAL A 622 -6.89 -28.18 -24.03
CA VAL A 622 -5.55 -28.74 -23.72
C VAL A 622 -4.74 -27.83 -22.79
N ARG A 623 -3.99 -28.43 -21.86
CA ARG A 623 -3.15 -27.72 -20.90
C ARG A 623 -1.86 -28.47 -20.62
N GLY A 624 -0.88 -27.79 -20.02
CA GLY A 624 0.37 -28.39 -19.57
C GLY A 624 1.06 -29.23 -20.63
N GLU A 625 1.33 -30.49 -20.32
CA GLU A 625 2.02 -31.43 -21.17
C GLU A 625 1.29 -31.76 -22.47
N GLU A 626 -0.05 -31.92 -22.42
CA GLU A 626 -0.89 -32.17 -23.61
C GLU A 626 -0.81 -31.04 -24.64
N LYS A 627 -0.81 -29.78 -24.16
CA LYS A 627 -0.60 -28.60 -25.02
C LYS A 627 0.79 -28.60 -25.61
N SER A 628 1.82 -28.95 -24.81
CA SER A 628 3.20 -29.03 -25.27
C SER A 628 3.35 -30.07 -26.37
N GLN A 629 2.85 -31.26 -26.15
CA GLN A 629 2.88 -32.35 -27.13
C GLN A 629 2.20 -31.96 -28.43
N MET A 630 0.99 -31.39 -28.37
CA MET A 630 0.25 -30.93 -29.55
C MET A 630 1.05 -29.93 -30.40
N LEU A 631 1.68 -28.94 -29.75
CA LEU A 631 2.48 -27.93 -30.44
C LEU A 631 3.81 -28.47 -30.99
N GLN A 632 4.39 -29.48 -30.32
CA GLN A 632 5.61 -30.14 -30.75
C GLN A 632 5.37 -31.11 -31.93
N GLU A 633 4.24 -31.82 -31.94
CA GLU A 633 3.87 -32.74 -33.02
C GLU A 633 3.52 -31.99 -34.31
N ALA A 634 2.95 -30.82 -34.23
CA ALA A 634 2.60 -29.98 -35.38
C ALA A 634 3.85 -29.33 -36.01
N ASN A 635 3.78 -29.01 -37.31
CA ASN A 635 4.81 -28.25 -38.04
C ASN A 635 4.28 -26.92 -38.62
N VAL A 636 2.95 -26.77 -38.69
CA VAL A 636 2.30 -25.53 -39.09
C VAL A 636 1.25 -25.13 -38.06
N PHE A 637 1.29 -23.90 -37.66
CA PHE A 637 0.31 -23.29 -36.77
C PHE A 637 -0.54 -22.28 -37.53
N VAL A 638 -1.86 -22.44 -37.50
CA VAL A 638 -2.78 -21.58 -38.24
C VAL A 638 -3.70 -20.86 -37.29
N LEU A 639 -3.68 -19.52 -37.27
CA LEU A 639 -4.59 -18.68 -36.50
C LEU A 639 -5.02 -17.46 -37.33
N PRO A 640 -6.04 -17.61 -38.22
CA PRO A 640 -6.47 -16.56 -39.11
C PRO A 640 -7.43 -15.56 -38.45
N THR A 641 -7.00 -15.01 -37.31
CA THR A 641 -7.83 -14.18 -36.42
C THR A 641 -8.12 -12.80 -37.01
N PHE A 642 -9.38 -12.35 -36.86
CA PHE A 642 -9.80 -10.96 -37.06
C PHE A 642 -10.57 -10.43 -35.85
N TYR A 643 -10.32 -11.02 -34.69
CA TYR A 643 -10.96 -10.66 -33.43
C TYR A 643 -10.60 -9.24 -33.00
N ARG A 644 -11.58 -8.35 -32.96
CA ARG A 644 -11.38 -6.90 -32.81
C ARG A 644 -10.60 -6.47 -31.58
N MET A 645 -10.55 -7.29 -30.52
CA MET A 645 -9.82 -7.01 -29.27
C MET A 645 -8.49 -7.76 -29.18
N GLU A 646 -8.02 -8.35 -30.29
CA GLU A 646 -6.76 -9.08 -30.31
C GLU A 646 -5.58 -8.19 -29.93
N GLY A 647 -4.75 -8.68 -29.03
CA GLY A 647 -3.47 -8.05 -28.71
C GLY A 647 -2.32 -8.77 -29.43
N LEU A 648 -1.52 -9.46 -28.64
CA LEU A 648 -0.45 -10.35 -29.09
C LEU A 648 -0.77 -11.76 -28.62
N PRO A 649 -1.27 -12.68 -29.49
CA PRO A 649 -1.68 -14.02 -29.07
C PRO A 649 -0.52 -14.82 -28.48
N ILE A 650 -0.67 -15.31 -27.24
CA ILE A 650 0.34 -16.17 -26.60
C ILE A 650 0.55 -17.45 -27.39
N SER A 651 -0.54 -18.03 -27.95
CA SER A 651 -0.48 -19.26 -28.72
C SER A 651 0.42 -19.17 -29.98
N ILE A 652 0.51 -17.99 -30.62
CA ILE A 652 1.47 -17.77 -31.72
C ILE A 652 2.91 -17.85 -31.20
N ILE A 653 3.19 -17.18 -30.07
CA ILE A 653 4.53 -17.18 -29.46
C ILE A 653 4.91 -18.61 -29.01
N GLU A 654 3.97 -19.35 -28.44
CA GLU A 654 4.16 -20.76 -28.05
C GLU A 654 4.43 -21.65 -29.27
N ALA A 655 3.69 -21.45 -30.36
CA ALA A 655 3.92 -22.15 -31.62
C ALA A 655 5.26 -21.83 -32.27
N MET A 656 5.69 -20.56 -32.23
CA MET A 656 7.04 -20.17 -32.66
C MET A 656 8.12 -20.85 -31.82
N ALA A 657 7.96 -20.87 -30.49
CA ALA A 657 8.93 -21.46 -29.58
C ALA A 657 9.10 -22.99 -29.80
N THR A 658 8.07 -23.65 -30.27
CA THR A 658 8.08 -25.07 -30.63
C THR A 658 8.39 -25.33 -32.09
N GLY A 659 8.79 -24.33 -32.87
CA GLY A 659 9.25 -24.47 -34.25
C GLY A 659 8.16 -24.67 -35.31
N ASN A 660 6.95 -24.21 -35.05
CA ASN A 660 5.90 -24.25 -36.09
C ASN A 660 6.07 -23.08 -37.07
N VAL A 661 5.77 -23.32 -38.35
CA VAL A 661 5.56 -22.27 -39.34
C VAL A 661 4.23 -21.59 -39.03
N ILE A 662 4.20 -20.27 -38.96
CA ILE A 662 3.03 -19.51 -38.58
C ILE A 662 2.26 -19.01 -39.80
N ILE A 663 0.95 -19.32 -39.89
CA ILE A 663 0.03 -18.72 -40.87
C ILE A 663 -1.02 -17.95 -40.08
N THR A 664 -1.06 -16.64 -40.23
CA THR A 664 -1.94 -15.76 -39.47
C THR A 664 -2.29 -14.51 -40.28
N THR A 665 -3.03 -13.57 -39.66
CA THR A 665 -3.50 -12.35 -40.34
C THR A 665 -2.74 -11.11 -39.88
N ASP A 666 -2.75 -10.07 -40.71
CA ASP A 666 -2.34 -8.73 -40.33
C ASP A 666 -3.37 -8.11 -39.36
N HIS A 667 -3.30 -8.46 -38.07
CA HIS A 667 -4.25 -7.98 -37.05
C HIS A 667 -3.58 -7.76 -35.69
N GLY A 668 -4.00 -6.68 -34.98
CA GLY A 668 -3.48 -6.34 -33.67
C GLY A 668 -1.97 -6.09 -33.67
N ALA A 669 -1.25 -6.80 -32.81
CA ALA A 669 0.22 -6.74 -32.71
C ALA A 669 0.94 -7.81 -33.55
N ILE A 670 0.22 -8.61 -34.29
CA ILE A 670 0.78 -9.74 -35.06
C ILE A 670 1.82 -9.26 -36.11
N PRO A 671 1.64 -8.12 -36.81
CA PRO A 671 2.65 -7.63 -37.75
C PRO A 671 4.01 -7.29 -37.11
N ASP A 672 4.06 -6.95 -35.82
CA ASP A 672 5.32 -6.75 -35.08
C ASP A 672 6.02 -8.09 -34.76
N LEU A 673 5.28 -9.20 -34.84
CA LEU A 673 5.77 -10.55 -34.51
C LEU A 673 6.19 -11.33 -35.77
N ILE A 674 5.41 -11.24 -36.86
CA ILE A 674 5.58 -12.04 -38.06
C ILE A 674 6.13 -11.16 -39.22
N THR A 675 7.26 -11.56 -39.77
CA THR A 675 7.84 -11.03 -41.00
C THR A 675 7.56 -12.03 -42.10
N GLU A 676 6.92 -11.58 -43.19
CA GLU A 676 6.50 -12.42 -44.33
C GLU A 676 7.67 -13.22 -44.89
N GLY A 677 7.52 -14.54 -44.97
CA GLY A 677 8.51 -15.46 -45.54
C GLY A 677 9.77 -15.70 -44.72
N GLU A 678 9.99 -14.94 -43.61
CA GLU A 678 11.15 -15.10 -42.72
C GLU A 678 10.81 -16.03 -41.54
N ASN A 679 9.67 -15.78 -40.90
CA ASN A 679 9.23 -16.53 -39.73
C ASN A 679 7.72 -16.89 -39.75
N GLY A 680 7.02 -16.65 -40.87
CA GLY A 680 5.64 -17.00 -41.06
C GLY A 680 5.03 -16.25 -42.25
N PHE A 681 3.70 -16.35 -42.38
CA PHE A 681 2.93 -15.72 -43.42
C PHE A 681 1.77 -14.91 -42.86
N LEU A 682 1.62 -13.68 -43.37
CA LEU A 682 0.50 -12.80 -43.10
C LEU A 682 -0.52 -12.92 -44.23
N ILE A 683 -1.66 -13.51 -43.98
CA ILE A 683 -2.71 -13.74 -44.95
C ILE A 683 -3.83 -12.69 -44.88
N LYS A 684 -4.57 -12.55 -45.99
CA LYS A 684 -5.77 -11.71 -46.03
C LYS A 684 -6.83 -12.19 -45.01
N LYS A 685 -7.39 -11.25 -44.23
CA LYS A 685 -8.46 -11.55 -43.33
C LYS A 685 -9.69 -12.11 -44.04
N LYS A 686 -10.35 -13.07 -43.42
CA LYS A 686 -11.58 -13.70 -43.93
C LYS A 686 -11.43 -14.39 -45.28
N SER A 687 -10.28 -15.01 -45.54
CA SER A 687 -10.00 -15.77 -46.76
C SER A 687 -9.49 -17.17 -46.42
N ALA A 688 -10.27 -18.19 -46.73
CA ALA A 688 -9.87 -19.59 -46.61
C ALA A 688 -8.84 -19.93 -47.72
N ASP A 689 -9.06 -19.44 -48.96
CA ASP A 689 -8.14 -19.64 -50.09
C ASP A 689 -6.73 -19.23 -49.77
N ALA A 690 -6.56 -18.11 -49.03
CA ALA A 690 -5.22 -17.64 -48.63
C ALA A 690 -4.54 -18.59 -47.63
N ILE A 691 -5.28 -19.32 -46.81
CA ILE A 691 -4.75 -20.38 -45.94
C ILE A 691 -4.28 -21.55 -46.83
N VAL A 692 -5.14 -22.01 -47.76
CA VAL A 692 -4.84 -23.10 -48.69
C VAL A 692 -3.56 -22.76 -49.51
N GLU A 693 -3.49 -21.58 -50.09
CA GLU A 693 -2.31 -21.13 -50.85
C GLU A 693 -1.01 -21.30 -50.07
N LYS A 694 -0.96 -20.84 -48.83
CA LYS A 694 0.24 -20.93 -47.99
C LYS A 694 0.53 -22.36 -47.52
N LEU A 695 -0.48 -23.18 -47.27
CA LEU A 695 -0.31 -24.60 -46.96
C LEU A 695 0.26 -25.37 -48.15
N LEU A 696 -0.27 -25.15 -49.36
CA LEU A 696 0.26 -25.74 -50.60
C LEU A 696 1.69 -25.26 -50.90
N PHE A 697 2.00 -23.99 -50.61
CA PHE A 697 3.37 -23.48 -50.72
C PHE A 697 4.34 -24.26 -49.83
N LEU A 698 3.96 -24.53 -48.59
CA LEU A 698 4.79 -25.28 -47.62
C LEU A 698 5.00 -26.74 -48.04
N VAL A 699 3.98 -27.41 -48.60
CA VAL A 699 4.09 -28.75 -49.14
C VAL A 699 5.11 -28.80 -50.29
N LYS A 700 5.11 -27.78 -51.17
CA LYS A 700 6.03 -27.69 -52.29
C LYS A 700 7.46 -27.24 -51.90
N ASN A 701 7.62 -26.61 -50.75
CA ASN A 701 8.87 -26.01 -50.30
C ASN A 701 9.28 -26.44 -48.87
N PRO A 702 9.56 -27.74 -48.61
CA PRO A 702 9.87 -28.23 -47.26
C PRO A 702 11.15 -27.63 -46.66
N SER A 703 12.14 -27.32 -47.50
CA SER A 703 13.39 -26.69 -47.08
C SER A 703 13.14 -25.27 -46.54
N LYS A 704 12.25 -24.50 -47.20
CA LYS A 704 11.84 -23.17 -46.72
C LYS A 704 11.02 -23.25 -45.45
N ALA A 705 10.18 -24.25 -45.29
CA ALA A 705 9.46 -24.52 -44.08
C ALA A 705 10.40 -24.80 -42.89
N LYS A 706 11.47 -25.58 -43.11
CA LYS A 706 12.50 -25.85 -42.07
C LYS A 706 13.29 -24.59 -41.70
N GLU A 707 13.64 -23.75 -42.68
CA GLU A 707 14.29 -22.46 -42.43
C GLU A 707 13.41 -21.54 -41.52
N ILE A 708 12.13 -21.37 -41.88
CA ILE A 708 11.16 -20.57 -41.13
C ILE A 708 10.98 -21.13 -39.69
N SER A 709 10.90 -22.45 -39.57
CA SER A 709 10.83 -23.13 -38.26
C SER A 709 12.02 -22.76 -37.36
N ASN A 710 13.23 -22.86 -37.85
CA ASN A 710 14.44 -22.51 -37.12
C ASN A 710 14.46 -21.02 -36.71
N ASN A 711 14.09 -20.13 -37.65
CA ASN A 711 13.99 -18.70 -37.34
C ASN A 711 13.00 -18.42 -36.21
N ASN A 712 11.86 -19.13 -36.17
CA ASN A 712 10.87 -19.02 -35.11
C ASN A 712 11.42 -19.42 -33.76
N ILE A 713 12.11 -20.56 -33.68
CA ILE A 713 12.74 -21.03 -32.42
C ILE A 713 13.75 -19.96 -31.94
N LEU A 714 14.62 -19.49 -32.81
CA LEU A 714 15.64 -18.50 -32.46
C LEU A 714 15.02 -17.18 -31.98
N LYS A 715 14.00 -16.67 -32.70
CA LYS A 715 13.29 -15.42 -32.37
C LYS A 715 12.55 -15.54 -31.03
N ALA A 716 11.84 -16.67 -30.82
CA ALA A 716 11.14 -16.92 -29.59
C ALA A 716 12.09 -17.00 -28.38
N LYS A 717 13.17 -17.77 -28.47
CA LYS A 717 14.19 -17.92 -27.44
C LYS A 717 14.89 -16.58 -27.12
N ARG A 718 15.14 -15.74 -28.13
CA ARG A 718 15.80 -14.45 -27.95
C ARG A 718 14.91 -13.41 -27.28
N SER A 719 13.57 -13.43 -27.52
CA SER A 719 12.72 -12.27 -27.26
C SER A 719 11.51 -12.53 -26.35
N PHE A 720 11.03 -13.77 -26.22
CA PHE A 720 9.71 -14.06 -25.65
C PHE A 720 9.73 -15.09 -24.53
N THR A 721 10.85 -15.28 -23.83
CA THR A 721 10.87 -16.17 -22.66
C THR A 721 10.25 -15.50 -21.44
N SER A 722 9.78 -16.29 -20.47
CA SER A 722 9.26 -15.82 -19.18
C SER A 722 10.27 -14.96 -18.41
N GLU A 723 11.58 -15.29 -18.51
CA GLU A 723 12.64 -14.51 -17.89
C GLU A 723 12.80 -13.13 -18.51
N LYS A 724 12.73 -13.05 -19.86
CA LYS A 724 12.79 -11.77 -20.57
C LYS A 724 11.59 -10.88 -20.26
N PHE A 725 10.41 -11.47 -20.12
CA PHE A 725 9.23 -10.75 -19.65
C PHE A 725 9.46 -10.18 -18.26
N SER A 726 9.93 -11.01 -17.33
CA SER A 726 10.20 -10.63 -15.94
C SER A 726 11.25 -9.52 -15.84
N GLU A 727 12.37 -9.66 -16.54
CA GLU A 727 13.43 -8.65 -16.60
C GLU A 727 12.91 -7.30 -17.11
N LYS A 728 12.21 -7.31 -18.26
CA LYS A 728 11.62 -6.09 -18.83
C LYS A 728 10.58 -5.45 -17.92
N LEU A 729 9.72 -6.24 -17.28
CA LEU A 729 8.73 -5.73 -16.36
C LEU A 729 9.38 -5.01 -15.16
N LEU A 730 10.42 -5.59 -14.56
CA LEU A 730 11.16 -4.96 -13.47
C LEU A 730 11.83 -3.67 -13.92
N ASN A 731 12.45 -3.63 -15.10
CA ASN A 731 13.07 -2.43 -15.66
C ASN A 731 12.04 -1.30 -15.89
N ILE A 732 10.85 -1.63 -16.39
CA ILE A 732 9.75 -0.64 -16.57
C ILE A 732 9.28 -0.08 -15.21
N LEU A 733 9.25 -0.91 -14.20
CA LEU A 733 8.83 -0.48 -12.86
C LEU A 733 9.87 0.42 -12.20
N ASP A 734 11.14 0.23 -12.49
CA ASP A 734 12.24 1.01 -11.91
C ASP A 734 12.56 2.29 -12.71
N ALA A 735 12.18 2.35 -13.99
CA ALA A 735 12.25 3.54 -14.82
C ALA A 735 11.29 4.64 -14.36
#